data_95ff42cbe55e3401115c63eb07a5e4f2
#
_entry.id   95ff42cbe55e3401115c63eb07a5e4f2
#
_cell.length_a   1.000
_cell.length_b   1.000
_cell.length_c   1.000
_cell.angle_alpha   90.00
_cell.angle_beta   90.00
_cell.angle_gamma   90.00
#
_symmetry.space_group_name_H-M   'P 1'
#
loop_
_entity.id
_entity.type
_entity.pdbx_description
1 polymer ?
#
loop_
_entity_poly.entity_id
_entity_poly.type
_entity_poly.pdbx_seq_one_letter_code
_entity_poly.pdbx_strand_id
1 'polypeptide(L)'
;MKRIRQILESVFLLLAALSVMGGCGKVKEPAAVHFEVSPSSLTVEAAGGQVTFSVRSSEDWMAAADQSWVKLLTVKGTASENAVTVKVSVSENTSNQPRSAKIKVSSLGGKKETVEVNQAAGSGDPSVRGISNAEDLLAFASAVNSGGAVSPFMVDGVVTLLSDIDASSIREWIPVGTKDNPFREYFDGKGHTIRNVNWTVDADKYPDAGLFGYARNARISNLVFGSEGSVVTCQGNASGTLGGIVGNAVSVTLTGVTNKASLRVTAGAASLCMGGICGKADAASLLGDAELKRKACVNDGDISASFACRTAGLVGYNEGKILSCTNNGAVTGVVSADSGPAWGCAFNASADKFIGNMGYGSVNGRASVHATAVYPASAYNLEENTVDWTQDSYYDWKVLEDKQLHAGVRYSHYSFTGMPRHMHVLQIDLGNPHVELTTAYANEQVPNPNGNKNSNNGKNLRETLSEVCARRRAEGQNILAGINSGFFDSNDGISRGYHVEEGEPVYVNNPAVSGALVNHAWALTVFTDGTAACGKKSLSAKLEAGGQSYAISSVNDTILRHASAAYAINMYTCRYKQVPHSSKPAIKNPLAKDLLYVVARYKDGPVKVNTGWAEAEVKNLYDGTGTPLSAAPYLTSASEVGFAVSGATAQALLASLRAGDTVRLRFDMSIDGETKPIFTQNSSMYRLMENGSDGSGTPAAGNNLYTTYDPMTFPVVSQDGKTVWLVEVDGRQAGYSYGLKGYEMFRIAQKLGGWNMTRFDGGGSSCMWVYDPVASSGKTVNRVSDSKGERSCLNYMLVRLK
;
A
#
# COMPACT_ATOMS: atom_id res chain seq x y z
N MET A 1 -19.07 -44.29 -27.59
CA MET A 1 -18.62 -45.16 -26.47
C MET A 1 -17.69 -46.32 -26.87
N LYS A 2 -17.69 -46.82 -28.11
CA LYS A 2 -16.71 -47.90 -28.54
C LYS A 2 -15.29 -47.45 -28.78
N ARG A 3 -15.01 -46.18 -29.11
CA ARG A 3 -13.66 -45.65 -29.37
C ARG A 3 -12.84 -45.28 -28.09
N ILE A 4 -13.50 -45.03 -26.96
CA ILE A 4 -12.84 -44.73 -25.70
C ILE A 4 -12.37 -45.99 -24.98
N ARG A 5 -12.98 -47.11 -25.25
CA ARG A 5 -12.62 -48.43 -24.66
C ARG A 5 -11.35 -49.02 -25.30
N GLN A 6 -11.13 -48.75 -26.59
CA GLN A 6 -9.92 -49.21 -27.33
C GLN A 6 -8.65 -48.40 -26.96
N ILE A 7 -8.79 -47.13 -26.53
CA ILE A 7 -7.66 -46.28 -26.10
C ILE A 7 -7.19 -46.68 -24.69
N LEU A 8 -8.12 -47.09 -23.82
CA LEU A 8 -7.78 -47.52 -22.47
C LEU A 8 -7.10 -48.92 -22.45
N GLU A 9 -7.47 -49.81 -23.35
CA GLU A 9 -6.82 -51.16 -23.46
C GLU A 9 -5.41 -51.08 -24.09
N SER A 10 -5.15 -50.10 -24.96
CA SER A 10 -3.81 -49.89 -25.56
C SER A 10 -2.81 -49.23 -24.58
N VAL A 11 -3.26 -48.47 -23.61
CA VAL A 11 -2.42 -47.84 -22.57
C VAL A 11 -2.04 -48.86 -21.48
N PHE A 12 -2.90 -49.83 -21.21
CA PHE A 12 -2.62 -50.90 -20.23
C PHE A 12 -1.64 -51.94 -20.74
N LEU A 13 -1.57 -52.18 -22.07
CA LEU A 13 -0.63 -53.11 -22.69
C LEU A 13 0.76 -52.49 -22.90
N LEU A 14 0.89 -51.17 -22.96
CA LEU A 14 2.20 -50.50 -23.07
C LEU A 14 2.92 -50.36 -21.72
N LEU A 15 2.20 -50.40 -20.60
CA LEU A 15 2.76 -50.38 -19.25
C LEU A 15 3.22 -51.76 -18.75
N ALA A 16 2.79 -52.83 -19.39
CA ALA A 16 3.21 -54.20 -19.06
C ALA A 16 4.45 -54.70 -19.81
N ALA A 17 4.92 -53.98 -20.83
CA ALA A 17 6.07 -54.37 -21.65
C ALA A 17 7.40 -53.72 -21.25
N LEU A 18 7.45 -52.87 -20.23
CA LEU A 18 8.68 -52.22 -19.74
C LEU A 18 9.22 -52.80 -18.41
N SER A 19 8.78 -53.96 -17.98
CA SER A 19 9.17 -54.52 -16.69
C SER A 19 10.06 -55.79 -16.78
N VAL A 20 10.79 -56.00 -17.88
CA VAL A 20 11.86 -57.02 -17.89
C VAL A 20 13.06 -56.45 -18.63
N MET A 21 13.95 -55.78 -17.90
CA MET A 21 15.41 -55.84 -18.02
C MET A 21 16.07 -54.91 -17.01
N GLY A 22 16.71 -55.52 -16.03
CA GLY A 22 17.95 -54.97 -15.50
C GLY A 22 17.95 -54.27 -14.16
N GLY A 23 18.41 -54.95 -13.13
CA GLY A 23 19.18 -54.29 -12.09
C GLY A 23 18.44 -54.09 -10.75
N CYS A 24 18.76 -55.01 -9.85
CA CYS A 24 18.41 -54.95 -8.42
C CYS A 24 18.86 -53.61 -7.77
N GLY A 25 17.97 -52.66 -7.73
CA GLY A 25 18.06 -51.51 -6.83
C GLY A 25 16.70 -51.38 -6.12
N LYS A 26 16.70 -51.60 -4.79
CA LYS A 26 15.48 -51.39 -3.98
C LYS A 26 14.93 -49.98 -4.25
N VAL A 27 13.85 -49.90 -4.97
CA VAL A 27 13.04 -48.68 -5.02
C VAL A 27 12.54 -48.46 -3.59
N LYS A 28 13.05 -47.47 -2.93
CA LYS A 28 12.54 -47.02 -1.64
C LYS A 28 11.10 -46.57 -1.88
N GLU A 29 10.13 -47.23 -1.29
CA GLU A 29 8.78 -46.73 -1.28
C GLU A 29 8.81 -45.27 -0.82
N PRO A 30 8.05 -44.34 -1.42
CA PRO A 30 7.97 -42.98 -0.92
C PRO A 30 7.55 -43.03 0.55
N ALA A 31 8.37 -42.46 1.41
CA ALA A 31 8.12 -42.40 2.84
C ALA A 31 6.71 -41.85 3.05
N ALA A 32 5.91 -42.54 3.86
CA ALA A 32 4.53 -42.12 4.15
C ALA A 32 4.57 -40.70 4.75
N VAL A 33 3.92 -39.76 4.07
CA VAL A 33 3.82 -38.37 4.55
C VAL A 33 3.01 -38.35 5.83
N HIS A 34 3.68 -38.08 6.95
CA HIS A 34 3.01 -37.92 8.24
C HIS A 34 2.98 -36.44 8.64
N PHE A 35 1.90 -36.08 9.32
CA PHE A 35 1.71 -34.76 9.89
C PHE A 35 0.87 -34.92 11.16
N GLU A 36 1.49 -34.77 12.31
CA GLU A 36 0.90 -35.03 13.61
C GLU A 36 1.11 -33.81 14.52
N VAL A 37 0.05 -33.38 15.16
CA VAL A 37 0.07 -32.26 16.12
C VAL A 37 -0.54 -32.75 17.43
N SER A 38 0.20 -32.65 18.53
CA SER A 38 -0.25 -33.19 19.84
C SER A 38 0.26 -32.35 21.00
N PRO A 39 -0.58 -32.08 22.01
CA PRO A 39 -2.01 -32.38 22.06
C PRO A 39 -2.83 -31.42 21.14
N SER A 40 -4.06 -31.81 20.81
CA SER A 40 -5.00 -30.98 20.03
C SER A 40 -5.72 -29.91 20.88
N SER A 41 -5.54 -29.93 22.20
CA SER A 41 -6.10 -28.94 23.10
C SER A 41 -5.12 -28.65 24.25
N LEU A 42 -5.01 -27.38 24.63
CA LEU A 42 -4.20 -26.85 25.73
C LEU A 42 -5.14 -26.19 26.73
N THR A 43 -5.02 -26.53 28.00
CA THR A 43 -5.73 -25.85 29.10
C THR A 43 -4.73 -24.94 29.82
N VAL A 44 -5.15 -23.70 30.07
CA VAL A 44 -4.31 -22.66 30.68
C VAL A 44 -5.08 -22.00 31.81
N GLU A 45 -4.45 -21.84 32.95
CA GLU A 45 -5.03 -21.09 34.08
C GLU A 45 -5.23 -19.62 33.73
N ALA A 46 -6.06 -18.93 34.47
CA ALA A 46 -6.37 -17.51 34.28
C ALA A 46 -5.08 -16.63 34.27
N ALA A 47 -4.12 -16.90 35.11
CA ALA A 47 -2.86 -16.15 35.16
C ALA A 47 -2.02 -16.22 33.89
N GLY A 48 -2.41 -17.07 32.92
CA GLY A 48 -1.66 -17.27 31.70
C GLY A 48 -0.38 -18.08 31.92
N GLY A 49 0.61 -17.86 31.08
CA GLY A 49 1.89 -18.55 31.18
C GLY A 49 2.35 -19.19 29.88
N GLN A 50 3.35 -20.06 29.98
CA GLN A 50 3.86 -20.79 28.82
C GLN A 50 3.30 -22.22 28.80
N VAL A 51 2.79 -22.61 27.64
CA VAL A 51 2.35 -23.99 27.35
C VAL A 51 3.01 -24.46 26.06
N THR A 52 2.98 -25.75 25.81
CA THR A 52 3.62 -26.32 24.63
C THR A 52 2.75 -27.37 23.97
N PHE A 53 2.88 -27.52 22.67
CA PHE A 53 2.44 -28.68 21.91
C PHE A 53 3.58 -29.13 20.98
N SER A 54 3.46 -30.27 20.36
CA SER A 54 4.48 -30.79 19.46
C SER A 54 3.94 -30.96 18.04
N VAL A 55 4.81 -30.76 17.06
CA VAL A 55 4.56 -31.03 15.65
C VAL A 55 5.59 -32.03 15.16
N ARG A 56 5.13 -33.14 14.59
CA ARG A 56 5.96 -34.12 13.88
C ARG A 56 5.51 -34.14 12.44
N SER A 57 6.37 -33.79 11.52
CA SER A 57 5.99 -33.60 10.12
C SER A 57 7.13 -34.00 9.20
N SER A 58 6.85 -34.78 8.18
CA SER A 58 7.75 -35.07 7.07
C SER A 58 7.90 -33.92 6.09
N GLU A 59 7.24 -32.77 6.32
CA GLU A 59 7.26 -31.56 5.53
C GLU A 59 7.49 -30.35 6.42
N ASP A 60 8.02 -29.28 5.87
CA ASP A 60 8.09 -28.00 6.56
C ASP A 60 6.68 -27.51 6.91
N TRP A 61 6.55 -26.84 8.04
CA TRP A 61 5.25 -26.42 8.57
C TRP A 61 5.32 -25.03 9.20
N MET A 62 4.14 -24.42 9.33
CA MET A 62 3.95 -23.16 10.03
C MET A 62 2.74 -23.20 10.94
N ALA A 63 2.75 -22.35 11.98
CA ALA A 63 1.67 -22.20 12.94
C ALA A 63 1.28 -20.74 13.10
N ALA A 64 -0.03 -20.46 13.26
CA ALA A 64 -0.57 -19.14 13.51
C ALA A 64 -1.73 -19.19 14.49
N ALA A 65 -1.79 -18.29 15.45
CA ALA A 65 -2.89 -18.13 16.38
C ALA A 65 -3.92 -17.12 15.84
N ASP A 66 -5.20 -17.33 16.10
CA ASP A 66 -6.30 -16.46 15.69
C ASP A 66 -6.61 -15.33 16.70
N GLN A 67 -6.01 -15.37 17.89
CA GLN A 67 -6.23 -14.41 18.95
C GLN A 67 -4.91 -13.78 19.43
N SER A 68 -4.91 -12.47 19.65
CA SER A 68 -3.72 -11.70 20.04
C SER A 68 -3.16 -12.02 21.43
N TRP A 69 -3.98 -12.57 22.32
CA TRP A 69 -3.58 -13.00 23.66
C TRP A 69 -2.84 -14.36 23.68
N VAL A 70 -2.75 -15.04 22.51
CA VAL A 70 -1.95 -16.26 22.29
C VAL A 70 -0.78 -15.92 21.36
N LYS A 71 0.44 -15.89 21.89
CA LYS A 71 1.65 -15.57 21.14
C LYS A 71 2.50 -16.82 20.95
N LEU A 72 2.72 -17.21 19.71
CA LEU A 72 3.63 -18.29 19.36
C LEU A 72 5.08 -17.80 19.44
N LEU A 73 5.90 -18.51 20.20
CA LEU A 73 7.35 -18.29 20.27
C LEU A 73 8.10 -19.13 19.23
N THR A 74 7.43 -20.17 18.70
CA THR A 74 7.88 -21.01 17.59
C THR A 74 6.78 -21.00 16.54
N VAL A 75 6.99 -20.32 15.41
CA VAL A 75 5.97 -20.11 14.36
C VAL A 75 6.14 -20.99 13.14
N LYS A 76 7.28 -21.70 13.03
CA LYS A 76 7.59 -22.62 11.90
C LYS A 76 8.62 -23.67 12.31
N GLY A 77 8.67 -24.77 11.58
CA GLY A 77 9.70 -25.81 11.69
C GLY A 77 9.95 -26.48 10.35
N THR A 78 11.09 -27.10 10.23
CA THR A 78 11.49 -27.93 9.07
C THR A 78 11.01 -29.36 9.23
N ALA A 79 10.93 -30.10 8.10
CA ALA A 79 10.66 -31.52 8.09
C ALA A 79 11.53 -32.29 9.11
N SER A 80 10.90 -33.07 9.97
CA SER A 80 11.60 -33.83 11.02
C SER A 80 10.80 -35.06 11.42
N GLU A 81 11.51 -36.19 11.53
CA GLU A 81 10.98 -37.42 12.11
C GLU A 81 10.82 -37.32 13.65
N ASN A 82 11.52 -36.38 14.26
CA ASN A 82 11.38 -36.10 15.67
C ASN A 82 10.35 -34.97 15.89
N ALA A 83 9.58 -35.08 16.94
CA ALA A 83 8.62 -34.05 17.33
C ALA A 83 9.31 -32.73 17.70
N VAL A 84 8.91 -31.64 17.05
CA VAL A 84 9.38 -30.28 17.35
C VAL A 84 8.43 -29.64 18.34
N THR A 85 8.96 -29.18 19.47
CA THR A 85 8.17 -28.49 20.50
C THR A 85 7.86 -27.05 20.08
N VAL A 86 6.58 -26.71 20.00
CA VAL A 86 6.06 -25.36 19.77
C VAL A 86 5.78 -24.71 21.14
N LYS A 87 6.47 -23.61 21.42
CA LYS A 87 6.27 -22.84 22.66
C LYS A 87 5.24 -21.74 22.41
N VAL A 88 4.26 -21.67 23.30
CA VAL A 88 3.13 -20.75 23.26
C VAL A 88 3.12 -19.94 24.56
N SER A 89 3.10 -18.62 24.46
CA SER A 89 2.89 -17.71 25.58
C SER A 89 1.44 -17.23 25.56
N VAL A 90 0.74 -17.42 26.66
CA VAL A 90 -0.66 -17.03 26.85
C VAL A 90 -0.71 -15.90 27.88
N SER A 91 -1.31 -14.77 27.52
CA SER A 91 -1.48 -13.64 28.42
C SER A 91 -2.49 -13.95 29.51
N GLU A 92 -2.39 -13.28 30.66
CA GLU A 92 -3.37 -13.35 31.74
C GLU A 92 -4.80 -13.08 31.22
N ASN A 93 -5.78 -13.86 31.69
CA ASN A 93 -7.19 -13.60 31.49
C ASN A 93 -7.74 -12.91 32.75
N THR A 94 -7.89 -11.61 32.69
CA THR A 94 -8.45 -10.81 33.78
C THR A 94 -9.98 -10.81 33.81
N SER A 95 -10.63 -11.35 32.75
CA SER A 95 -12.10 -11.47 32.65
C SER A 95 -12.62 -12.60 33.56
N ASN A 96 -13.82 -12.43 34.09
CA ASN A 96 -14.56 -13.47 34.80
C ASN A 96 -15.17 -14.52 33.87
N GLN A 97 -14.89 -14.47 32.56
CA GLN A 97 -15.34 -15.44 31.58
C GLN A 97 -14.16 -16.25 31.04
N PRO A 98 -14.30 -17.57 30.87
CA PRO A 98 -13.29 -18.35 30.16
C PRO A 98 -13.21 -17.90 28.69
N ARG A 99 -12.04 -18.05 28.09
CA ARG A 99 -11.83 -17.71 26.68
C ARG A 99 -11.12 -18.83 25.93
N SER A 100 -11.33 -18.91 24.63
CA SER A 100 -10.66 -19.89 23.78
C SER A 100 -10.05 -19.24 22.54
N ALA A 101 -9.01 -19.86 22.03
CA ALA A 101 -8.32 -19.49 20.79
C ALA A 101 -7.98 -20.75 19.99
N LYS A 102 -7.70 -20.58 18.70
CA LYS A 102 -7.28 -21.67 17.81
C LYS A 102 -5.90 -21.36 17.25
N ILE A 103 -5.00 -22.33 17.34
CA ILE A 103 -3.71 -22.30 16.66
C ILE A 103 -3.84 -23.22 15.45
N LYS A 104 -3.75 -22.67 14.25
CA LYS A 104 -3.75 -23.42 13.00
C LYS A 104 -2.31 -23.79 12.65
N VAL A 105 -2.06 -25.09 12.47
CA VAL A 105 -0.76 -25.63 12.01
C VAL A 105 -0.96 -26.19 10.61
N SER A 106 -0.12 -25.77 9.66
CA SER A 106 -0.23 -26.17 8.25
C SER A 106 1.12 -26.63 7.72
N SER A 107 1.15 -27.78 7.03
CA SER A 107 2.33 -28.22 6.29
C SER A 107 2.38 -27.61 4.89
N LEU A 108 3.56 -27.60 4.26
CA LEU A 108 3.74 -27.15 2.87
C LEU A 108 2.93 -27.99 1.87
N GLY A 109 2.71 -29.29 2.15
CA GLY A 109 1.83 -30.17 1.37
C GLY A 109 0.35 -29.96 1.60
N GLY A 110 -0.04 -28.97 2.39
CA GLY A 110 -1.43 -28.54 2.57
C GLY A 110 -2.21 -29.28 3.66
N LYS A 111 -1.58 -30.18 4.45
CA LYS A 111 -2.21 -30.76 5.65
C LYS A 111 -2.41 -29.67 6.70
N LYS A 112 -3.52 -29.75 7.44
CA LYS A 112 -3.90 -28.73 8.44
C LYS A 112 -4.43 -29.42 9.69
N GLU A 113 -3.90 -28.96 10.83
CA GLU A 113 -4.38 -29.35 12.16
C GLU A 113 -4.65 -28.08 13.00
N THR A 114 -5.47 -28.25 14.02
CA THR A 114 -5.83 -27.14 14.91
C THR A 114 -5.58 -27.56 16.36
N VAL A 115 -4.91 -26.71 17.10
CA VAL A 115 -4.76 -26.83 18.57
C VAL A 115 -5.66 -25.78 19.22
N GLU A 116 -6.60 -26.22 20.05
CA GLU A 116 -7.44 -25.31 20.83
C GLU A 116 -6.72 -24.90 22.12
N VAL A 117 -6.74 -23.62 22.43
CA VAL A 117 -6.23 -23.06 23.68
C VAL A 117 -7.43 -22.61 24.51
N ASN A 118 -7.70 -23.29 25.61
CA ASN A 118 -8.80 -22.99 26.51
C ASN A 118 -8.23 -22.40 27.81
N GLN A 119 -8.55 -21.14 28.08
CA GLN A 119 -8.07 -20.46 29.30
C GLN A 119 -9.20 -20.22 30.26
N ALA A 120 -8.94 -20.59 31.53
CA ALA A 120 -9.88 -20.39 32.62
C ALA A 120 -10.24 -18.90 32.80
N ALA A 121 -11.43 -18.65 33.36
CA ALA A 121 -11.84 -17.34 33.80
C ALA A 121 -10.89 -16.83 34.90
N GLY A 122 -10.54 -15.57 34.85
CA GLY A 122 -9.85 -14.88 35.93
C GLY A 122 -10.78 -14.65 37.14
N SER A 123 -10.19 -14.25 38.25
CA SER A 123 -10.94 -13.94 39.47
C SER A 123 -11.80 -12.69 39.33
N GLY A 124 -11.71 -11.95 38.21
CA GLY A 124 -12.38 -10.71 37.91
C GLY A 124 -12.42 -9.80 39.13
N ASP A 125 -11.73 -8.69 39.11
CA ASP A 125 -11.95 -7.72 40.20
C ASP A 125 -13.45 -7.33 40.13
N PRO A 126 -14.26 -7.64 41.15
CA PRO A 126 -15.68 -7.30 41.10
C PRO A 126 -15.91 -5.76 41.08
N SER A 127 -14.87 -4.96 41.23
CA SER A 127 -14.90 -3.52 41.06
C SER A 127 -14.64 -3.07 39.61
N VAL A 128 -14.13 -3.93 38.73
CA VAL A 128 -13.86 -3.65 37.31
C VAL A 128 -14.85 -4.42 36.45
N ARG A 129 -15.96 -3.77 36.10
CA ARG A 129 -17.04 -4.45 35.35
C ARG A 129 -16.98 -4.25 33.86
N GLY A 130 -16.35 -3.18 33.38
CA GLY A 130 -16.54 -2.76 31.98
C GLY A 130 -18.03 -2.56 31.65
N ILE A 131 -18.38 -2.54 30.37
CA ILE A 131 -19.76 -2.37 29.90
C ILE A 131 -20.15 -3.62 29.09
N SER A 132 -21.06 -4.46 29.58
CA SER A 132 -21.42 -5.74 28.97
C SER A 132 -22.84 -5.84 28.46
N ASN A 133 -23.74 -4.94 28.91
CA ASN A 133 -25.16 -4.97 28.62
C ASN A 133 -25.78 -3.56 28.66
N ALA A 134 -27.07 -3.46 28.37
CA ALA A 134 -27.80 -2.20 28.35
C ALA A 134 -27.88 -1.53 29.75
N GLU A 135 -27.92 -2.30 30.80
CA GLU A 135 -27.98 -1.77 32.19
C GLU A 135 -26.63 -1.13 32.57
N ASP A 136 -25.52 -1.77 32.23
CA ASP A 136 -24.17 -1.20 32.41
C ASP A 136 -23.98 0.09 31.59
N LEU A 137 -24.53 0.12 30.36
CA LEU A 137 -24.47 1.30 29.51
C LEU A 137 -25.28 2.48 30.12
N LEU A 138 -26.46 2.24 30.67
CA LEU A 138 -27.26 3.25 31.38
C LEU A 138 -26.56 3.72 32.67
N ALA A 139 -25.99 2.78 33.43
CA ALA A 139 -25.25 3.10 34.66
C ALA A 139 -24.01 3.93 34.37
N PHE A 140 -23.31 3.63 33.29
CA PHE A 140 -22.16 4.41 32.81
C PHE A 140 -22.58 5.85 32.44
N ALA A 141 -23.65 6.00 31.64
CA ALA A 141 -24.18 7.33 31.30
C ALA A 141 -24.57 8.13 32.55
N SER A 142 -25.24 7.51 33.51
CA SER A 142 -25.62 8.13 34.80
C SER A 142 -24.37 8.55 35.60
N ALA A 143 -23.34 7.68 35.69
CA ALA A 143 -22.11 8.00 36.43
C ALA A 143 -21.41 9.24 35.84
N VAL A 144 -21.23 9.29 34.50
CA VAL A 144 -20.61 10.46 33.85
C VAL A 144 -21.43 11.73 34.11
N ASN A 145 -22.76 11.65 33.90
CA ASN A 145 -23.63 12.82 33.95
C ASN A 145 -23.77 13.39 35.37
N SER A 146 -23.62 12.57 36.39
CA SER A 146 -23.60 13.00 37.81
C SER A 146 -22.20 13.43 38.29
N GLY A 147 -21.14 13.33 37.47
CA GLY A 147 -19.75 13.57 37.90
C GLY A 147 -19.23 12.47 38.84
N GLY A 148 -19.86 11.28 38.82
CA GLY A 148 -19.48 10.12 39.61
C GLY A 148 -18.28 9.37 39.05
N ALA A 149 -17.84 8.35 39.77
CA ALA A 149 -16.70 7.52 39.38
C ALA A 149 -17.02 6.65 38.16
N VAL A 150 -16.18 6.69 37.13
CA VAL A 150 -16.27 5.85 35.94
C VAL A 150 -15.35 4.62 35.97
N SER A 151 -14.53 4.50 37.01
CA SER A 151 -13.62 3.36 37.20
C SER A 151 -14.29 1.98 37.15
N PRO A 152 -15.55 1.77 37.60
CA PRO A 152 -16.23 0.47 37.46
C PRO A 152 -16.45 0.03 36.02
N PHE A 153 -16.39 0.95 35.06
CA PHE A 153 -16.56 0.70 33.63
C PHE A 153 -15.24 0.61 32.88
N MET A 154 -14.11 0.71 33.57
CA MET A 154 -12.77 0.69 33.00
C MET A 154 -12.15 -0.71 33.13
N VAL A 155 -11.43 -1.12 32.07
CA VAL A 155 -10.48 -2.21 32.06
C VAL A 155 -9.12 -1.61 31.68
N ASP A 156 -8.12 -1.82 32.51
CA ASP A 156 -6.77 -1.26 32.32
C ASP A 156 -6.78 0.28 32.11
N GLY A 157 -7.63 0.99 32.85
CA GLY A 157 -7.74 2.45 32.77
C GLY A 157 -8.50 2.99 31.56
N VAL A 158 -9.17 2.14 30.78
CA VAL A 158 -9.94 2.48 29.58
C VAL A 158 -11.40 2.04 29.77
N VAL A 159 -12.36 2.94 29.55
CA VAL A 159 -13.78 2.56 29.52
C VAL A 159 -14.01 1.61 28.35
N THR A 160 -14.44 0.38 28.62
CA THR A 160 -14.37 -0.71 27.64
C THR A 160 -15.70 -1.41 27.47
N LEU A 161 -16.16 -1.61 26.20
CA LEU A 161 -17.19 -2.58 25.90
C LEU A 161 -16.58 -3.99 25.94
N LEU A 162 -17.27 -4.91 26.61
CA LEU A 162 -16.84 -6.30 26.76
C LEU A 162 -17.59 -7.27 25.85
N SER A 163 -18.73 -6.83 25.30
CA SER A 163 -19.59 -7.63 24.40
C SER A 163 -20.44 -6.71 23.54
N ASP A 164 -21.10 -7.27 22.54
CA ASP A 164 -22.20 -6.59 21.85
C ASP A 164 -23.35 -6.31 22.83
N ILE A 165 -23.90 -5.11 22.74
CA ILE A 165 -25.00 -4.64 23.60
C ILE A 165 -26.30 -4.62 22.80
N ASP A 166 -27.32 -5.30 23.28
CA ASP A 166 -28.68 -5.16 22.78
C ASP A 166 -29.37 -4.01 23.50
N ALA A 167 -29.55 -2.89 22.80
CA ALA A 167 -30.18 -1.68 23.34
C ALA A 167 -31.69 -1.61 23.13
N SER A 168 -32.36 -2.72 22.75
CA SER A 168 -33.80 -2.77 22.46
C SER A 168 -34.68 -2.42 23.67
N SER A 169 -34.16 -2.58 24.89
CA SER A 169 -34.84 -2.21 26.12
C SER A 169 -34.82 -0.70 26.43
N ILE A 170 -33.91 0.05 25.81
CA ILE A 170 -33.74 1.49 26.02
C ILE A 170 -34.65 2.24 25.05
N ARG A 171 -35.57 3.07 25.56
CA ARG A 171 -36.47 3.91 24.76
C ARG A 171 -36.10 5.39 24.81
N GLU A 172 -35.87 5.88 26.00
CA GLU A 172 -35.41 7.25 26.26
C GLU A 172 -33.92 7.18 26.58
N TRP A 173 -33.14 7.92 25.80
CA TRP A 173 -31.70 7.95 25.97
C TRP A 173 -31.24 9.27 26.58
N ILE A 174 -30.43 9.17 27.63
CA ILE A 174 -29.71 10.26 28.22
C ILE A 174 -28.29 10.23 27.68
N PRO A 175 -27.90 11.19 26.82
CA PRO A 175 -26.56 11.18 26.22
C PRO A 175 -25.46 11.19 27.28
N VAL A 176 -24.39 10.44 27.04
CA VAL A 176 -23.23 10.38 27.95
C VAL A 176 -22.49 11.72 27.92
N GLY A 177 -22.39 12.36 29.05
CA GLY A 177 -21.70 13.64 29.21
C GLY A 177 -22.57 14.87 28.86
N THR A 178 -22.51 15.85 29.73
CA THR A 178 -23.14 17.17 29.60
C THR A 178 -22.07 18.26 29.55
N LYS A 179 -22.44 19.50 29.27
CA LYS A 179 -21.49 20.63 29.30
C LYS A 179 -20.83 20.79 30.67
N ASP A 180 -21.56 20.53 31.74
CA ASP A 180 -21.09 20.62 33.12
C ASP A 180 -20.25 19.39 33.54
N ASN A 181 -20.70 18.22 33.16
CA ASN A 181 -20.02 16.94 33.39
C ASN A 181 -19.68 16.26 32.07
N PRO A 182 -18.71 16.76 31.29
CA PRO A 182 -18.36 16.20 30.03
C PRO A 182 -17.66 14.85 30.16
N PHE A 183 -17.87 13.95 29.20
CA PHE A 183 -17.05 12.74 29.10
C PHE A 183 -15.60 13.12 28.78
N ARG A 184 -14.63 12.62 29.56
CA ARG A 184 -13.20 13.00 29.47
C ARG A 184 -12.22 11.84 29.31
N GLU A 185 -12.73 10.63 29.26
CA GLU A 185 -11.90 9.43 29.31
C GLU A 185 -11.60 8.86 27.92
N TYR A 186 -10.82 7.81 27.88
CA TYR A 186 -10.70 6.96 26.71
C TYR A 186 -11.79 5.90 26.76
N PHE A 187 -12.60 5.82 25.69
CA PHE A 187 -13.60 4.79 25.45
C PHE A 187 -13.16 3.89 24.29
N ASP A 188 -13.06 2.58 24.53
CA ASP A 188 -12.73 1.58 23.51
C ASP A 188 -13.90 0.60 23.36
N GLY A 189 -14.57 0.64 22.23
CA GLY A 189 -15.64 -0.29 21.88
C GLY A 189 -15.15 -1.70 21.56
N LYS A 190 -13.82 -1.93 21.44
CA LYS A 190 -13.21 -3.23 21.09
C LYS A 190 -13.76 -3.88 19.81
N GLY A 191 -14.42 -3.11 18.95
CA GLY A 191 -15.11 -3.58 17.76
C GLY A 191 -16.53 -4.13 18.02
N HIS A 192 -17.00 -4.04 19.25
CA HIS A 192 -18.38 -4.43 19.60
C HIS A 192 -19.43 -3.47 19.08
N THR A 193 -20.65 -3.98 18.97
CA THR A 193 -21.82 -3.26 18.42
C THR A 193 -22.83 -2.94 19.52
N ILE A 194 -23.31 -1.71 19.57
CA ILE A 194 -24.54 -1.35 20.30
C ILE A 194 -25.67 -1.42 19.28
N ARG A 195 -26.44 -2.51 19.28
CA ARG A 195 -27.47 -2.83 18.28
C ARG A 195 -28.89 -2.53 18.75
N ASN A 196 -29.83 -2.55 17.81
CA ASN A 196 -31.26 -2.35 18.05
C ASN A 196 -31.58 -1.00 18.72
N VAL A 197 -30.82 0.03 18.36
CA VAL A 197 -31.02 1.38 18.86
C VAL A 197 -32.31 1.94 18.27
N ASN A 198 -33.28 2.24 19.14
CA ASN A 198 -34.51 2.93 18.78
C ASN A 198 -34.84 3.94 19.90
N TRP A 199 -34.05 5.02 19.88
CA TRP A 199 -34.00 5.92 21.02
C TRP A 199 -34.68 7.27 20.73
N THR A 200 -35.27 7.81 21.76
CA THR A 200 -35.73 9.21 21.79
C THR A 200 -34.82 9.99 22.72
N VAL A 201 -34.39 11.18 22.29
CA VAL A 201 -33.65 12.15 23.11
C VAL A 201 -34.46 13.40 23.24
N ASP A 202 -34.68 13.87 24.48
CA ASP A 202 -35.31 15.14 24.79
C ASP A 202 -34.32 16.31 24.56
N ALA A 203 -34.45 16.99 23.43
CA ALA A 203 -33.54 18.07 23.01
C ALA A 203 -33.73 19.36 23.82
N ASP A 204 -34.86 19.58 24.49
CA ASP A 204 -35.03 20.71 25.39
C ASP A 204 -34.19 20.51 26.64
N LYS A 205 -34.03 19.29 27.08
CA LYS A 205 -33.25 18.93 28.27
C LYS A 205 -31.80 18.63 27.97
N TYR A 206 -31.50 18.00 26.82
CA TYR A 206 -30.18 17.60 26.36
C TYR A 206 -29.90 18.25 25.01
N PRO A 207 -29.44 19.51 24.96
CA PRO A 207 -29.19 20.21 23.68
C PRO A 207 -28.06 19.64 22.90
N ASP A 208 -27.08 18.94 23.54
CA ASP A 208 -26.03 18.16 22.88
C ASP A 208 -26.40 16.68 22.95
N ALA A 209 -26.69 16.05 21.81
CA ALA A 209 -27.24 14.70 21.69
C ALA A 209 -26.40 13.79 20.81
N GLY A 210 -26.45 12.50 21.14
CA GLY A 210 -25.71 11.41 20.50
C GLY A 210 -25.58 10.24 21.47
N LEU A 211 -24.75 9.23 21.14
CA LEU A 211 -24.32 8.26 22.16
C LEU A 211 -23.63 9.03 23.31
N PHE A 212 -22.71 9.92 22.96
CA PHE A 212 -22.12 10.92 23.84
C PHE A 212 -22.74 12.29 23.51
N GLY A 213 -23.25 12.98 24.51
CA GLY A 213 -23.77 14.32 24.32
C GLY A 213 -22.65 15.34 24.22
N TYR A 214 -21.84 15.45 25.26
CA TYR A 214 -20.73 16.39 25.34
C TYR A 214 -19.43 15.64 25.77
N ALA A 215 -18.43 15.66 24.91
CA ALA A 215 -17.13 15.08 25.20
C ALA A 215 -16.03 16.15 25.14
N ARG A 216 -15.07 16.08 26.08
CA ARG A 216 -13.96 17.04 26.16
C ARG A 216 -12.66 16.34 26.55
N ASN A 217 -11.57 16.59 25.81
CA ASN A 217 -10.27 15.95 26.03
C ASN A 217 -10.40 14.42 26.10
N ALA A 218 -11.24 13.84 25.25
CA ALA A 218 -11.60 12.43 25.25
C ALA A 218 -11.10 11.72 23.99
N ARG A 219 -11.03 10.39 24.09
CA ARG A 219 -10.79 9.51 22.94
C ARG A 219 -11.88 8.45 22.86
N ILE A 220 -12.45 8.24 21.67
CA ILE A 220 -13.48 7.22 21.44
C ILE A 220 -13.04 6.40 20.22
N SER A 221 -12.97 5.08 20.37
CA SER A 221 -12.47 4.23 19.31
C SER A 221 -13.16 2.89 19.20
N ASN A 222 -13.03 2.26 18.02
CA ASN A 222 -13.39 0.86 17.73
C ASN A 222 -14.83 0.49 18.13
N LEU A 223 -15.81 1.30 17.73
CA LEU A 223 -17.22 1.14 18.11
C LEU A 223 -18.11 1.08 16.88
N VAL A 224 -19.08 0.18 16.86
CA VAL A 224 -20.20 0.20 15.95
C VAL A 224 -21.47 0.60 16.72
N PHE A 225 -22.10 1.70 16.33
CA PHE A 225 -23.31 2.24 16.94
C PHE A 225 -24.49 2.08 16.00
N GLY A 226 -25.48 1.31 16.41
CA GLY A 226 -26.65 0.95 15.62
C GLY A 226 -26.48 -0.34 14.82
N SER A 227 -27.59 -0.83 14.31
CA SER A 227 -27.75 -1.94 13.38
C SER A 227 -28.79 -1.56 12.32
N GLU A 228 -29.09 -2.42 11.38
CA GLU A 228 -30.16 -2.18 10.40
C GLU A 228 -31.48 -1.84 11.12
N GLY A 229 -32.13 -0.77 10.67
CA GLY A 229 -33.38 -0.26 11.26
C GLY A 229 -33.19 0.58 12.55
N SER A 230 -31.98 0.78 13.03
CA SER A 230 -31.71 1.65 14.18
C SER A 230 -32.01 3.12 13.89
N VAL A 231 -32.63 3.81 14.86
CA VAL A 231 -33.04 5.22 14.73
C VAL A 231 -32.81 5.94 16.06
N VAL A 232 -32.25 7.13 15.99
CA VAL A 232 -32.23 8.12 17.08
C VAL A 232 -33.10 9.30 16.67
N THR A 233 -34.13 9.58 17.44
CA THR A 233 -35.05 10.68 17.21
C THR A 233 -34.89 11.75 18.31
N CYS A 234 -34.58 12.99 17.95
CA CYS A 234 -34.64 14.10 18.86
C CYS A 234 -36.05 14.70 18.88
N GLN A 235 -36.64 14.81 20.06
CA GLN A 235 -37.92 15.46 20.32
C GLN A 235 -37.68 16.79 21.05
N GLY A 236 -38.66 17.70 20.93
CA GLY A 236 -38.53 19.05 21.50
C GLY A 236 -37.89 20.02 20.49
N ASN A 237 -37.51 21.21 20.98
CA ASN A 237 -36.95 22.29 20.14
C ASN A 237 -35.42 22.15 20.05
N ALA A 238 -34.94 21.26 19.20
CA ALA A 238 -33.51 21.01 19.03
C ALA A 238 -32.77 22.28 18.54
N SER A 239 -31.82 22.79 19.31
CA SER A 239 -31.09 24.03 19.00
C SER A 239 -29.57 23.92 19.15
N GLY A 240 -29.08 22.81 19.69
CA GLY A 240 -27.66 22.55 19.99
C GLY A 240 -26.93 21.70 18.92
N THR A 241 -26.51 20.48 19.29
CA THR A 241 -25.76 19.59 18.42
C THR A 241 -26.30 18.17 18.47
N LEU A 242 -26.33 17.47 17.33
CA LEU A 242 -26.72 16.08 17.25
C LEU A 242 -25.69 15.30 16.40
N GLY A 243 -25.11 14.27 16.98
CA GLY A 243 -24.23 13.32 16.28
C GLY A 243 -24.61 11.88 16.58
N GLY A 244 -24.35 10.95 15.69
CA GLY A 244 -24.55 9.53 15.98
C GLY A 244 -23.65 9.07 17.15
N ILE A 245 -22.41 9.49 17.14
CA ILE A 245 -21.44 9.15 18.18
C ILE A 245 -21.31 10.27 19.21
N VAL A 246 -21.01 11.52 18.79
CA VAL A 246 -20.80 12.64 19.71
C VAL A 246 -21.63 13.83 19.26
N GLY A 247 -22.42 14.41 20.15
CA GLY A 247 -23.11 15.68 19.88
C GLY A 247 -22.09 16.80 19.72
N ASN A 248 -21.37 17.12 20.81
CA ASN A 248 -20.41 18.23 20.88
C ASN A 248 -19.02 17.70 21.29
N ALA A 249 -18.04 17.82 20.39
CA ALA A 249 -16.67 17.36 20.58
C ALA A 249 -15.74 18.58 20.80
N VAL A 250 -15.04 18.60 21.94
CA VAL A 250 -14.05 19.62 22.30
C VAL A 250 -12.73 18.93 22.60
N SER A 251 -11.75 19.04 21.72
CA SER A 251 -10.48 18.33 21.82
C SER A 251 -10.67 16.79 21.88
N VAL A 252 -11.51 16.24 21.01
CA VAL A 252 -11.85 14.81 21.01
C VAL A 252 -11.21 14.12 19.81
N THR A 253 -10.68 12.90 20.03
CA THR A 253 -10.20 12.03 18.97
C THR A 253 -11.18 10.87 18.77
N LEU A 254 -11.72 10.74 17.55
CA LEU A 254 -12.62 9.65 17.13
C LEU A 254 -11.90 8.78 16.09
N THR A 255 -11.73 7.48 16.34
CA THR A 255 -11.06 6.57 15.41
C THR A 255 -11.74 5.21 15.32
N GLY A 256 -11.97 4.71 14.10
CA GLY A 256 -12.56 3.38 13.89
C GLY A 256 -13.98 3.27 14.45
N VAL A 257 -14.77 4.35 14.40
CA VAL A 257 -16.16 4.35 14.84
C VAL A 257 -17.10 4.32 13.64
N THR A 258 -18.13 3.50 13.71
CA THR A 258 -19.18 3.41 12.68
C THR A 258 -20.53 3.75 13.28
N ASN A 259 -21.23 4.71 12.70
CA ASN A 259 -22.64 4.96 12.99
C ASN A 259 -23.52 4.26 11.93
N LYS A 260 -24.43 3.39 12.36
CA LYS A 260 -25.46 2.77 11.52
C LYS A 260 -26.88 3.22 11.87
N ALA A 261 -27.03 4.02 12.95
CA ALA A 261 -28.32 4.52 13.33
C ALA A 261 -28.72 5.74 12.49
N SER A 262 -29.93 5.76 11.96
CA SER A 262 -30.49 6.96 11.33
C SER A 262 -30.77 8.02 12.38
N LEU A 263 -30.49 9.28 12.08
CA LEU A 263 -30.75 10.42 12.94
C LEU A 263 -31.91 11.24 12.39
N ARG A 264 -32.92 11.52 13.22
CA ARG A 264 -34.12 12.27 12.82
C ARG A 264 -34.43 13.39 13.79
N VAL A 265 -34.73 14.58 13.24
CA VAL A 265 -35.20 15.73 13.98
C VAL A 265 -36.36 16.36 13.22
N THR A 266 -37.48 16.57 13.91
CA THR A 266 -38.72 17.14 13.32
C THR A 266 -39.01 18.59 13.68
N ALA A 267 -38.42 19.08 14.78
CA ALA A 267 -38.56 20.46 15.22
C ALA A 267 -37.25 20.99 15.82
N GLY A 268 -36.97 22.28 15.66
CA GLY A 268 -35.78 22.90 16.21
C GLY A 268 -35.45 24.25 15.59
N ALA A 269 -34.30 24.78 15.94
CA ALA A 269 -33.80 26.08 15.48
C ALA A 269 -32.72 25.92 14.37
N ALA A 270 -32.54 26.97 13.59
CA ALA A 270 -31.50 27.05 12.55
C ALA A 270 -30.06 26.90 13.10
N SER A 271 -29.86 27.10 14.39
CA SER A 271 -28.59 26.88 15.09
C SER A 271 -28.21 25.44 15.27
N LEU A 272 -29.15 24.49 15.14
CA LEU A 272 -28.83 23.05 15.24
C LEU A 272 -27.75 22.67 14.24
N CYS A 273 -26.73 21.90 14.73
CA CYS A 273 -25.73 21.29 13.92
C CYS A 273 -25.87 19.77 14.01
N MET A 274 -26.15 19.12 12.91
CA MET A 274 -26.45 17.69 12.84
C MET A 274 -25.49 16.96 11.90
N GLY A 275 -24.81 15.93 12.41
CA GLY A 275 -23.87 15.12 11.64
C GLY A 275 -23.93 13.64 11.99
N GLY A 276 -23.68 12.76 11.01
CA GLY A 276 -23.79 11.31 11.21
C GLY A 276 -22.83 10.75 12.26
N ILE A 277 -21.66 11.36 12.41
CA ILE A 277 -20.68 10.98 13.44
C ILE A 277 -20.69 12.01 14.57
N CYS A 278 -20.57 13.31 14.23
CA CYS A 278 -20.44 14.37 15.21
C CYS A 278 -21.31 15.59 14.85
N GLY A 279 -22.04 16.14 15.80
CA GLY A 279 -22.83 17.36 15.57
C GLY A 279 -21.94 18.57 15.38
N LYS A 280 -20.98 18.79 16.29
CA LYS A 280 -20.00 19.86 16.24
C LYS A 280 -18.62 19.37 16.69
N ALA A 281 -17.57 19.70 15.95
CA ALA A 281 -16.18 19.43 16.30
C ALA A 281 -15.37 20.73 16.33
N ASP A 282 -14.68 21.00 17.45
CA ASP A 282 -13.81 22.15 17.60
C ASP A 282 -12.47 22.00 16.86
N ALA A 283 -11.67 23.07 16.84
CA ALA A 283 -10.40 23.13 16.11
C ALA A 283 -9.33 22.10 16.58
N ALA A 284 -9.44 21.58 17.81
CA ALA A 284 -8.52 20.59 18.37
C ALA A 284 -9.03 19.15 18.22
N SER A 285 -10.23 18.95 17.69
CA SER A 285 -10.81 17.63 17.49
C SER A 285 -10.33 16.97 16.19
N LEU A 286 -10.23 15.62 16.23
CA LEU A 286 -9.77 14.79 15.13
C LEU A 286 -10.73 13.61 14.92
N LEU A 287 -11.22 13.46 13.69
CA LEU A 287 -11.99 12.29 13.25
C LEU A 287 -11.17 11.50 12.23
N GLY A 288 -11.08 10.20 12.46
CA GLY A 288 -10.32 9.29 11.59
C GLY A 288 -8.82 9.30 11.87
N ASP A 289 -8.07 8.73 10.95
CA ASP A 289 -6.61 8.59 11.07
C ASP A 289 -5.97 8.84 9.70
N ALA A 290 -4.92 9.62 9.70
CA ALA A 290 -4.18 9.96 8.50
C ALA A 290 -3.47 8.76 7.87
N GLU A 291 -3.06 7.79 8.67
CA GLU A 291 -2.19 6.70 8.24
C GLU A 291 -2.91 5.35 8.11
N LEU A 292 -4.04 5.17 8.82
CA LEU A 292 -4.72 3.88 8.90
C LEU A 292 -6.22 4.01 8.60
N LYS A 293 -6.65 3.73 7.37
CA LYS A 293 -8.07 3.73 6.97
C LYS A 293 -8.97 2.83 7.83
N ARG A 294 -8.45 1.73 8.40
CA ARG A 294 -9.18 0.89 9.39
C ARG A 294 -9.57 1.65 10.66
N LYS A 295 -9.00 2.83 10.88
CA LYS A 295 -9.35 3.77 11.96
C LYS A 295 -10.20 4.95 11.48
N ALA A 296 -10.66 4.91 10.23
CA ALA A 296 -11.62 5.89 9.70
C ALA A 296 -12.93 5.85 10.48
N CYS A 297 -13.62 6.98 10.47
CA CYS A 297 -15.01 7.03 10.96
C CYS A 297 -15.96 6.83 9.76
N VAL A 298 -17.00 6.03 9.95
CA VAL A 298 -17.98 5.72 8.90
C VAL A 298 -19.39 6.05 9.38
N ASN A 299 -20.14 6.77 8.58
CA ASN A 299 -21.57 6.94 8.76
C ASN A 299 -22.34 6.14 7.70
N ASP A 300 -23.09 5.14 8.15
CA ASP A 300 -24.01 4.34 7.32
C ASP A 300 -25.48 4.73 7.59
N GLY A 301 -25.76 5.52 8.64
CA GLY A 301 -27.11 5.94 9.00
C GLY A 301 -27.57 7.18 8.24
N ASP A 302 -28.85 7.24 7.89
CA ASP A 302 -29.45 8.39 7.24
C ASP A 302 -29.60 9.57 8.21
N ILE A 303 -29.43 10.78 7.69
CA ILE A 303 -29.54 12.03 8.44
C ILE A 303 -30.74 12.82 7.90
N SER A 304 -31.70 13.13 8.75
CA SER A 304 -32.93 13.81 8.31
C SER A 304 -33.39 14.92 9.28
N ALA A 305 -33.51 16.14 8.75
CA ALA A 305 -34.14 17.25 9.41
C ALA A 305 -35.28 17.81 8.56
N SER A 306 -36.48 18.06 9.19
CA SER A 306 -37.64 18.60 8.51
C SER A 306 -37.74 20.13 8.55
N PHE A 307 -36.73 20.78 9.10
CA PHE A 307 -36.61 22.25 9.17
C PHE A 307 -35.19 22.72 8.81
N ALA A 308 -35.02 24.00 8.56
CA ALA A 308 -33.75 24.59 8.17
C ALA A 308 -32.72 24.54 9.32
N CYS A 309 -31.69 23.72 9.18
CA CYS A 309 -30.56 23.62 10.11
C CYS A 309 -29.31 23.06 9.37
N ARG A 310 -28.16 23.07 10.02
CA ARG A 310 -26.93 22.55 9.43
C ARG A 310 -26.93 21.02 9.50
N THR A 311 -27.09 20.36 8.35
CA THR A 311 -27.09 18.90 8.24
C THR A 311 -25.93 18.43 7.39
N ALA A 312 -25.18 17.43 7.86
CA ALA A 312 -24.05 16.84 7.13
C ALA A 312 -23.89 15.35 7.43
N GLY A 313 -23.31 14.60 6.48
CA GLY A 313 -23.15 13.16 6.60
C GLY A 313 -22.17 12.71 7.68
N LEU A 314 -21.12 13.51 7.98
CA LEU A 314 -20.15 13.21 9.02
C LEU A 314 -20.21 14.21 10.18
N VAL A 315 -20.00 15.52 9.90
CA VAL A 315 -19.92 16.55 10.95
C VAL A 315 -20.79 17.75 10.60
N GLY A 316 -21.77 18.07 11.44
CA GLY A 316 -22.72 19.16 11.21
C GLY A 316 -22.07 20.54 11.19
N TYR A 317 -21.08 20.81 12.05
CA TYR A 317 -20.24 22.01 12.02
C TYR A 317 -18.81 21.65 12.42
N ASN A 318 -17.86 21.81 11.50
CA ASN A 318 -16.50 21.35 11.68
C ASN A 318 -15.49 22.51 11.73
N GLU A 319 -14.68 22.56 12.78
CA GLU A 319 -13.46 23.36 12.88
C GLU A 319 -12.20 22.48 13.01
N GLY A 320 -12.39 21.17 13.24
CA GLY A 320 -11.36 20.17 13.48
C GLY A 320 -10.82 19.51 12.20
N LYS A 321 -10.08 18.44 12.38
CA LYS A 321 -9.57 17.61 11.29
C LYS A 321 -10.45 16.39 11.06
N ILE A 322 -10.79 16.12 9.80
CA ILE A 322 -11.53 14.92 9.39
C ILE A 322 -10.68 14.22 8.32
N LEU A 323 -10.26 12.98 8.62
CA LEU A 323 -9.26 12.27 7.83
C LEU A 323 -9.74 10.88 7.43
N SER A 324 -9.82 10.61 6.13
CA SER A 324 -10.17 9.31 5.54
C SER A 324 -11.53 8.74 5.97
N CYS A 325 -12.46 9.61 6.42
CA CYS A 325 -13.81 9.22 6.87
C CYS A 325 -14.79 9.09 5.70
N THR A 326 -15.86 8.32 5.90
CA THR A 326 -16.84 8.03 4.84
C THR A 326 -18.26 8.25 5.32
N ASN A 327 -19.09 8.91 4.49
CA ASN A 327 -20.53 8.94 4.65
C ASN A 327 -21.22 8.13 3.57
N ASN A 328 -21.95 7.08 3.96
CA ASN A 328 -22.78 6.25 3.09
C ASN A 328 -24.28 6.57 3.24
N GLY A 329 -24.67 7.17 4.39
CA GLY A 329 -26.05 7.49 4.68
C GLY A 329 -26.56 8.70 3.87
N ALA A 330 -27.84 8.69 3.53
CA ALA A 330 -28.51 9.81 2.89
C ALA A 330 -28.62 11.00 3.84
N VAL A 331 -28.43 12.22 3.30
CA VAL A 331 -28.58 13.45 4.05
C VAL A 331 -29.75 14.24 3.49
N THR A 332 -30.79 14.45 4.32
CA THR A 332 -31.97 15.23 3.98
C THR A 332 -32.09 16.43 4.91
N GLY A 333 -32.00 17.61 4.34
CA GLY A 333 -32.10 18.85 5.11
C GLY A 333 -32.77 19.97 4.33
N VAL A 334 -33.48 20.84 5.05
CA VAL A 334 -34.11 22.02 4.45
C VAL A 334 -33.07 23.11 4.28
N VAL A 335 -33.00 23.69 3.09
CA VAL A 335 -32.05 24.75 2.73
C VAL A 335 -32.65 26.11 3.13
N SER A 336 -31.85 26.95 3.79
CA SER A 336 -32.19 28.37 4.04
C SER A 336 -30.93 29.24 3.94
N ALA A 337 -31.12 30.55 3.89
CA ALA A 337 -30.02 31.51 3.89
C ALA A 337 -29.14 31.39 5.16
N ASP A 338 -29.76 31.07 6.31
CA ASP A 338 -29.07 31.00 7.61
C ASP A 338 -28.41 29.64 7.87
N SER A 339 -29.03 28.53 7.44
CA SER A 339 -28.51 27.17 7.65
C SER A 339 -27.58 26.72 6.57
N GLY A 340 -27.64 27.31 5.39
CA GLY A 340 -26.96 26.79 4.19
C GLY A 340 -27.59 25.50 3.67
N PRO A 341 -26.98 24.87 2.68
CA PRO A 341 -27.44 23.61 2.11
C PRO A 341 -27.08 22.41 3.02
N ALA A 342 -27.73 21.27 2.79
CA ALA A 342 -27.29 20.00 3.34
C ALA A 342 -25.95 19.58 2.69
N TRP A 343 -25.10 18.87 3.43
CA TRP A 343 -23.75 18.55 3.05
C TRP A 343 -23.50 17.03 3.04
N GLY A 344 -22.83 16.52 2.01
CA GLY A 344 -22.49 15.10 1.94
C GLY A 344 -21.59 14.63 3.08
N CYS A 345 -20.68 15.48 3.56
CA CYS A 345 -19.79 15.12 4.68
C CYS A 345 -19.77 16.13 5.80
N ALA A 346 -19.36 17.36 5.58
CA ALA A 346 -19.19 18.33 6.67
C ALA A 346 -19.49 19.76 6.23
N PHE A 347 -20.00 20.54 7.17
CA PHE A 347 -20.13 21.99 7.05
C PHE A 347 -18.90 22.66 7.65
N ASN A 348 -18.45 23.76 7.03
CA ASN A 348 -17.35 24.61 7.49
C ASN A 348 -16.00 23.90 7.63
N ALA A 349 -15.65 23.04 6.67
CA ALA A 349 -14.35 22.39 6.66
C ALA A 349 -13.39 23.08 5.67
N SER A 350 -12.18 23.37 6.08
CA SER A 350 -11.11 23.85 5.19
C SER A 350 -10.36 22.69 4.54
N ALA A 351 -9.81 22.91 3.34
CA ALA A 351 -9.16 21.86 2.56
C ALA A 351 -7.94 21.23 3.26
N ASP A 352 -7.25 21.97 4.12
CA ASP A 352 -6.12 21.50 4.91
C ASP A 352 -6.52 20.60 6.10
N LYS A 353 -7.79 20.62 6.48
CA LYS A 353 -8.33 19.86 7.61
C LYS A 353 -9.28 18.74 7.18
N PHE A 354 -9.63 18.67 5.91
CA PHE A 354 -10.58 17.70 5.37
C PHE A 354 -9.94 16.87 4.27
N ILE A 355 -9.30 15.77 4.64
CA ILE A 355 -8.42 15.01 3.75
C ILE A 355 -8.90 13.58 3.57
N GLY A 356 -9.03 13.14 2.32
CA GLY A 356 -9.33 11.74 1.97
C GLY A 356 -10.73 11.27 2.35
N ASN A 357 -11.65 12.19 2.66
CA ASN A 357 -13.01 11.84 3.06
C ASN A 357 -13.91 11.63 1.84
N MET A 358 -14.93 10.79 2.01
CA MET A 358 -15.83 10.39 0.93
C MET A 358 -17.30 10.51 1.36
N GLY A 359 -18.14 11.02 0.47
CA GLY A 359 -19.58 11.02 0.63
C GLY A 359 -20.24 10.26 -0.50
N TYR A 360 -20.90 9.17 -0.18
CA TYR A 360 -21.59 8.31 -1.14
C TYR A 360 -23.12 8.37 -0.99
N GLY A 361 -23.59 8.74 0.18
CA GLY A 361 -25.01 8.94 0.44
C GLY A 361 -25.60 10.07 -0.41
N SER A 362 -26.86 9.95 -0.80
CA SER A 362 -27.57 11.05 -1.46
C SER A 362 -27.69 12.28 -0.58
N VAL A 363 -27.70 13.46 -1.19
CA VAL A 363 -28.00 14.73 -0.50
C VAL A 363 -29.26 15.32 -1.12
N ASN A 364 -30.33 15.43 -0.31
CA ASN A 364 -31.65 15.87 -0.76
C ASN A 364 -32.12 15.12 -2.03
N GLY A 365 -31.95 13.79 -2.02
CA GLY A 365 -32.33 12.88 -3.11
C GLY A 365 -31.42 12.91 -4.34
N ARG A 366 -30.34 13.72 -4.33
CA ARG A 366 -29.34 13.71 -5.40
C ARG A 366 -28.16 12.82 -4.99
N ALA A 367 -27.75 11.93 -5.88
CA ALA A 367 -26.56 11.12 -5.64
C ALA A 367 -25.33 12.01 -5.42
N SER A 368 -24.53 11.67 -4.42
CA SER A 368 -23.32 12.41 -4.02
C SER A 368 -22.16 11.44 -4.00
N VAL A 369 -21.11 11.69 -4.78
CA VAL A 369 -19.95 10.79 -4.92
C VAL A 369 -18.72 11.33 -4.22
N HIS A 370 -18.65 12.59 -3.95
CA HIS A 370 -17.53 13.19 -3.27
C HIS A 370 -17.97 14.19 -2.24
N ALA A 371 -17.48 13.97 -1.07
CA ALA A 371 -17.28 15.07 -0.20
C ALA A 371 -15.90 15.67 -0.46
N THR A 372 -15.75 16.45 -1.49
CA THR A 372 -14.71 17.43 -1.41
C THR A 372 -15.19 18.48 -0.45
N ALA A 373 -14.70 18.41 0.74
CA ALA A 373 -14.66 19.39 1.80
C ALA A 373 -15.78 20.38 1.76
N VAL A 374 -16.21 21.19 1.44
CA VAL A 374 -16.94 22.42 1.78
C VAL A 374 -17.97 22.84 0.72
N TYR A 375 -18.30 21.96 -0.21
CA TYR A 375 -19.15 22.38 -1.32
C TYR A 375 -20.63 22.07 -1.07
N PRO A 376 -21.54 23.00 -1.38
CA PRO A 376 -22.94 22.69 -1.43
C PRO A 376 -23.22 21.59 -2.45
N ALA A 377 -24.25 20.79 -2.22
CA ALA A 377 -24.62 19.69 -3.13
C ALA A 377 -24.76 20.11 -4.62
N SER A 378 -25.03 21.39 -4.87
CA SER A 378 -25.09 21.98 -6.21
C SER A 378 -23.73 22.10 -6.92
N ALA A 379 -22.61 21.97 -6.23
CA ALA A 379 -21.26 22.05 -6.80
C ALA A 379 -20.70 20.68 -7.22
N TYR A 380 -21.44 19.59 -6.97
CA TYR A 380 -21.02 18.27 -7.42
C TYR A 380 -21.20 18.12 -8.92
N ASN A 381 -20.21 17.54 -9.58
CA ASN A 381 -20.35 17.11 -10.97
C ASN A 381 -21.28 15.89 -11.01
N LEU A 382 -22.46 16.05 -11.61
CA LEU A 382 -23.51 15.02 -11.66
C LEU A 382 -23.06 13.74 -12.39
N GLU A 383 -22.11 13.83 -13.31
CA GLU A 383 -21.57 12.67 -14.02
C GLU A 383 -20.70 11.79 -13.12
N GLU A 384 -19.99 12.39 -12.17
CA GLU A 384 -19.23 11.67 -11.14
C GLU A 384 -20.14 11.15 -10.01
N ASN A 385 -21.35 11.69 -9.89
CA ASN A 385 -22.25 11.50 -8.74
C ASN A 385 -23.22 10.32 -8.90
N THR A 386 -23.16 9.57 -9.96
CA THR A 386 -24.09 8.46 -10.21
C THR A 386 -23.58 7.11 -9.74
N VAL A 387 -22.40 7.06 -9.09
CA VAL A 387 -21.69 5.81 -8.84
C VAL A 387 -21.42 5.62 -7.36
N ASP A 388 -21.88 4.50 -6.82
CA ASP A 388 -21.59 4.08 -5.45
C ASP A 388 -20.24 3.36 -5.38
N TRP A 389 -19.21 4.07 -4.98
CA TRP A 389 -17.85 3.60 -4.87
C TRP A 389 -17.60 2.56 -3.77
N THR A 390 -18.57 2.39 -2.85
CA THR A 390 -18.43 1.44 -1.76
C THR A 390 -18.82 0.04 -2.16
N GLN A 391 -19.68 -0.08 -3.17
CA GLN A 391 -20.16 -1.39 -3.60
C GLN A 391 -19.09 -2.10 -4.42
N ASP A 392 -18.88 -3.37 -4.17
CA ASP A 392 -17.99 -4.21 -4.99
C ASP A 392 -18.40 -4.19 -6.46
N SER A 393 -19.70 -4.01 -6.75
CA SER A 393 -20.24 -3.85 -8.09
C SER A 393 -19.70 -2.63 -8.86
N TYR A 394 -19.26 -1.59 -8.16
CA TYR A 394 -18.60 -0.44 -8.79
C TYR A 394 -17.32 -0.84 -9.51
N TYR A 395 -16.59 -1.80 -8.96
CA TYR A 395 -15.38 -2.36 -9.54
C TYR A 395 -15.64 -3.59 -10.39
N ASP A 396 -16.91 -3.86 -10.70
CA ASP A 396 -17.26 -4.90 -11.68
C ASP A 396 -16.87 -4.44 -13.07
N TRP A 397 -16.21 -5.32 -13.79
CA TRP A 397 -15.79 -5.09 -15.14
C TRP A 397 -16.31 -6.15 -16.10
N LYS A 398 -16.51 -5.71 -17.32
CA LYS A 398 -16.81 -6.58 -18.46
C LYS A 398 -15.53 -6.80 -19.25
N VAL A 399 -15.26 -8.04 -19.60
CA VAL A 399 -14.16 -8.39 -20.49
C VAL A 399 -14.51 -7.93 -21.92
N LEU A 400 -13.67 -7.10 -22.50
CA LEU A 400 -13.76 -6.66 -23.90
C LEU A 400 -12.83 -7.47 -24.80
N GLU A 401 -11.65 -7.78 -24.32
CA GLU A 401 -10.65 -8.60 -25.02
C GLU A 401 -9.90 -9.44 -23.98
N ASP A 402 -9.55 -10.66 -24.37
CA ASP A 402 -8.80 -11.59 -23.53
C ASP A 402 -7.96 -12.51 -24.40
N LYS A 403 -6.66 -12.38 -24.31
CA LYS A 403 -5.70 -13.08 -25.16
C LYS A 403 -4.62 -13.77 -24.33
N GLN A 404 -4.42 -15.04 -24.57
CA GLN A 404 -3.23 -15.75 -24.14
C GLN A 404 -2.11 -15.41 -25.14
N LEU A 405 -1.13 -14.59 -24.70
CA LEU A 405 0.01 -14.21 -25.56
C LEU A 405 1.04 -15.33 -25.61
N HIS A 406 1.22 -16.03 -24.49
CA HIS A 406 2.08 -17.19 -24.32
C HIS A 406 1.63 -17.96 -23.07
N ALA A 407 2.01 -19.24 -22.92
CA ALA A 407 1.82 -19.94 -21.65
C ALA A 407 2.50 -19.13 -20.52
N GLY A 408 1.72 -18.72 -19.51
CA GLY A 408 2.18 -17.83 -18.42
C GLY A 408 2.09 -16.32 -18.70
N VAL A 409 1.64 -15.88 -19.90
CA VAL A 409 1.44 -14.44 -20.17
C VAL A 409 0.08 -14.22 -20.81
N ARG A 410 -0.80 -13.49 -20.15
CA ARG A 410 -2.14 -13.17 -20.58
C ARG A 410 -2.35 -11.66 -20.65
N TYR A 411 -2.94 -11.18 -21.69
CA TYR A 411 -3.41 -9.81 -21.82
C TYR A 411 -4.93 -9.76 -21.78
N SER A 412 -5.48 -8.84 -21.00
CA SER A 412 -6.93 -8.62 -20.95
C SER A 412 -7.26 -7.13 -20.97
N HIS A 413 -8.32 -6.79 -21.68
CA HIS A 413 -8.91 -5.46 -21.72
C HIS A 413 -10.31 -5.49 -21.12
N TYR A 414 -10.56 -4.62 -20.17
CA TYR A 414 -11.80 -4.52 -19.42
C TYR A 414 -12.45 -3.15 -19.57
N SER A 415 -13.79 -3.10 -19.52
CA SER A 415 -14.54 -1.88 -19.24
C SER A 415 -15.31 -2.02 -17.95
N PHE A 416 -15.33 -0.96 -17.14
CA PHE A 416 -16.07 -0.96 -15.88
C PHE A 416 -17.55 -0.69 -16.13
N THR A 417 -18.42 -1.30 -15.31
CA THR A 417 -19.87 -1.17 -15.46
C THR A 417 -20.42 0.05 -14.74
N GLY A 418 -19.74 0.51 -13.70
CA GLY A 418 -20.18 1.65 -12.88
C GLY A 418 -19.85 3.01 -13.49
N MET A 419 -18.59 3.26 -13.82
CA MET A 419 -18.12 4.53 -14.40
C MET A 419 -17.33 4.26 -15.66
N PRO A 420 -17.43 5.09 -16.70
CA PRO A 420 -16.64 4.89 -17.92
C PRO A 420 -15.15 4.81 -17.61
N ARG A 421 -14.60 3.59 -17.70
CA ARG A 421 -13.19 3.28 -17.51
C ARG A 421 -12.79 2.09 -18.37
N HIS A 422 -11.59 2.18 -18.88
CA HIS A 422 -10.95 1.10 -19.61
C HIS A 422 -9.66 0.73 -18.89
N MET A 423 -9.48 -0.56 -18.63
CA MET A 423 -8.33 -1.11 -17.92
C MET A 423 -7.68 -2.20 -18.77
N HIS A 424 -6.39 -2.12 -18.90
CA HIS A 424 -5.54 -3.08 -19.60
C HIS A 424 -4.64 -3.80 -18.58
N VAL A 425 -4.62 -5.13 -18.61
CA VAL A 425 -3.92 -5.96 -17.64
C VAL A 425 -3.05 -6.97 -18.35
N LEU A 426 -1.77 -7.01 -18.00
CA LEU A 426 -0.86 -8.11 -18.31
C LEU A 426 -0.72 -8.96 -17.05
N GLN A 427 -1.18 -10.19 -17.08
CA GLN A 427 -0.94 -11.19 -16.05
C GLN A 427 0.26 -12.05 -16.45
N ILE A 428 1.24 -12.13 -15.56
CA ILE A 428 2.53 -12.73 -15.83
C ILE A 428 2.81 -13.78 -14.74
N ASP A 429 2.98 -15.03 -15.15
CA ASP A 429 3.39 -16.14 -14.29
C ASP A 429 4.92 -16.30 -14.34
N LEU A 430 5.59 -15.81 -13.30
CA LEU A 430 7.05 -15.93 -13.16
C LEU A 430 7.51 -17.35 -12.79
N GLY A 431 6.57 -18.23 -12.40
CA GLY A 431 6.82 -19.65 -12.21
C GLY A 431 7.04 -20.39 -13.53
N ASN A 432 6.64 -19.80 -14.67
CA ASN A 432 6.93 -20.36 -15.99
C ASN A 432 8.40 -20.08 -16.38
N PRO A 433 9.25 -21.10 -16.57
CA PRO A 433 10.68 -20.92 -16.81
C PRO A 433 11.01 -20.20 -18.13
N HIS A 434 10.08 -20.14 -19.07
CA HIS A 434 10.25 -19.47 -20.37
C HIS A 434 9.81 -18.00 -20.35
N VAL A 435 9.18 -17.55 -19.27
CA VAL A 435 8.70 -16.16 -19.11
C VAL A 435 9.65 -15.39 -18.24
N GLU A 436 9.96 -14.17 -18.64
CA GLU A 436 10.80 -13.27 -17.88
C GLU A 436 10.21 -11.85 -17.87
N LEU A 437 10.12 -11.28 -16.69
CA LEU A 437 9.79 -9.89 -16.51
C LEU A 437 11.09 -9.12 -16.28
N THR A 438 11.44 -8.28 -17.24
CA THR A 438 12.65 -7.47 -17.23
C THR A 438 12.32 -5.98 -17.27
N THR A 439 13.35 -5.16 -17.30
CA THR A 439 13.21 -3.70 -17.46
C THR A 439 14.07 -3.24 -18.65
N ALA A 440 13.80 -2.05 -19.13
CA ALA A 440 14.62 -1.38 -20.12
C ALA A 440 14.79 0.10 -19.77
N TYR A 441 15.96 0.61 -20.04
CA TYR A 441 16.23 2.04 -20.00
C TYR A 441 16.24 2.59 -21.44
N ALA A 442 15.66 3.76 -21.65
CA ALA A 442 15.55 4.37 -22.96
C ALA A 442 16.94 4.52 -23.61
N ASN A 443 17.06 4.11 -24.88
CA ASN A 443 18.31 4.08 -25.64
C ASN A 443 19.51 3.40 -24.94
N GLU A 444 19.24 2.55 -23.92
CA GLU A 444 20.24 1.91 -23.05
C GLU A 444 21.21 2.90 -22.39
N GLN A 445 20.82 4.17 -22.24
CA GLN A 445 21.71 5.23 -21.79
C GLN A 445 21.07 6.08 -20.71
N VAL A 446 21.81 6.33 -19.64
CA VAL A 446 21.44 7.27 -18.60
C VAL A 446 21.84 8.68 -19.05
N PRO A 447 20.90 9.64 -19.14
CA PRO A 447 21.21 10.99 -19.60
C PRO A 447 22.09 11.75 -18.61
N ASN A 448 23.01 12.56 -19.17
CA ASN A 448 23.76 13.55 -18.40
C ASN A 448 22.92 14.85 -18.29
N PRO A 449 22.44 15.23 -17.12
CA PRO A 449 21.57 16.41 -16.94
C PRO A 449 22.27 17.75 -17.19
N ASN A 450 23.61 17.77 -17.19
CA ASN A 450 24.41 18.97 -17.53
C ASN A 450 24.43 19.28 -19.03
N GLY A 451 23.87 18.42 -19.85
CA GLY A 451 23.63 18.67 -21.27
C GLY A 451 22.47 19.62 -21.44
N ASN A 452 22.72 20.92 -21.17
CA ASN A 452 21.94 22.11 -21.52
C ASN A 452 20.38 21.91 -21.48
N LYS A 453 19.70 22.44 -20.47
CA LYS A 453 18.24 22.46 -20.30
C LYS A 453 17.47 22.94 -21.57
N ASN A 454 18.12 23.64 -22.47
CA ASN A 454 17.54 24.20 -23.70
C ASN A 454 17.96 23.46 -24.96
N SER A 455 18.84 22.47 -24.91
CA SER A 455 19.13 21.66 -26.08
C SER A 455 18.22 20.43 -26.09
N ASN A 456 17.74 20.06 -27.26
CA ASN A 456 16.95 18.84 -27.48
C ASN A 456 17.63 17.54 -27.01
N ASN A 457 18.84 17.60 -26.48
CA ASN A 457 19.66 16.45 -26.08
C ASN A 457 19.06 15.62 -24.94
N GLY A 458 18.38 16.21 -23.97
CA GLY A 458 17.68 15.45 -22.92
C GLY A 458 16.38 14.81 -23.44
N LYS A 459 15.73 15.42 -24.43
CA LYS A 459 14.55 14.85 -25.09
C LYS A 459 14.91 13.71 -26.05
N ASN A 460 16.09 13.77 -26.67
CA ASN A 460 16.54 12.77 -27.64
C ASN A 460 17.02 11.45 -26.99
N LEU A 461 17.08 11.35 -25.66
CA LEU A 461 17.42 10.11 -24.96
C LEU A 461 16.22 9.35 -24.44
N ARG A 462 15.04 9.96 -24.47
CA ARG A 462 13.81 9.28 -24.13
C ARG A 462 13.26 8.58 -25.37
N GLU A 463 12.71 7.41 -25.20
CA GLU A 463 12.01 6.65 -26.24
C GLU A 463 10.54 6.52 -25.84
N THR A 464 9.65 6.28 -26.79
CA THR A 464 8.31 5.75 -26.53
C THR A 464 8.40 4.26 -26.20
N LEU A 465 7.37 3.71 -25.56
CA LEU A 465 7.31 2.28 -25.27
C LEU A 465 7.38 1.45 -26.57
N SER A 466 6.66 1.89 -27.60
CA SER A 466 6.69 1.23 -28.92
C SER A 466 8.10 1.19 -29.53
N GLU A 467 8.86 2.31 -29.43
CA GLU A 467 10.24 2.37 -29.93
C GLU A 467 11.16 1.42 -29.16
N VAL A 468 11.08 1.39 -27.81
CA VAL A 468 11.87 0.46 -26.99
C VAL A 468 11.57 -0.99 -27.33
N CYS A 469 10.28 -1.35 -27.39
CA CYS A 469 9.88 -2.72 -27.74
C CYS A 469 10.35 -3.13 -29.15
N ALA A 470 10.21 -2.24 -30.13
CA ALA A 470 10.67 -2.49 -31.50
C ALA A 470 12.20 -2.64 -31.56
N ARG A 471 12.95 -1.76 -30.89
CA ARG A 471 14.42 -1.83 -30.80
C ARG A 471 14.90 -3.12 -30.16
N ARG A 472 14.39 -3.47 -29.00
CA ARG A 472 14.75 -4.70 -28.29
C ARG A 472 14.42 -5.96 -29.13
N ARG A 473 13.32 -5.95 -29.87
CA ARG A 473 13.01 -7.05 -30.80
C ARG A 473 13.98 -7.10 -31.98
N ALA A 474 14.35 -5.93 -32.52
CA ALA A 474 15.36 -5.87 -33.61
C ALA A 474 16.74 -6.35 -33.14
N GLU A 475 17.04 -6.21 -31.85
CA GLU A 475 18.24 -6.77 -31.18
C GLU A 475 18.14 -8.29 -30.91
N GLY A 476 17.03 -8.93 -31.30
CA GLY A 476 16.82 -10.38 -31.15
C GLY A 476 16.12 -10.79 -29.86
N GLN A 477 15.71 -9.86 -29.01
CA GLN A 477 14.93 -10.17 -27.81
C GLN A 477 13.46 -10.46 -28.16
N ASN A 478 12.92 -11.51 -27.59
CA ASN A 478 11.54 -11.91 -27.85
C ASN A 478 10.55 -11.20 -26.94
N ILE A 479 10.40 -9.87 -27.11
CA ILE A 479 9.48 -9.04 -26.33
C ILE A 479 8.03 -9.32 -26.71
N LEU A 480 7.19 -9.70 -25.75
CA LEU A 480 5.76 -9.97 -25.92
C LEU A 480 4.89 -8.77 -25.54
N ALA A 481 5.29 -8.04 -24.50
CA ALA A 481 4.51 -6.91 -23.99
C ALA A 481 5.40 -5.95 -23.20
N GLY A 482 4.89 -4.77 -22.93
CA GLY A 482 5.57 -3.80 -22.09
C GLY A 482 4.61 -2.75 -21.53
N ILE A 483 5.09 -2.04 -20.51
CA ILE A 483 4.37 -0.95 -19.84
C ILE A 483 5.38 0.11 -19.38
N ASN A 484 4.97 1.38 -19.32
CA ASN A 484 5.78 2.41 -18.69
C ASN A 484 5.95 2.14 -17.18
N SER A 485 7.04 2.62 -16.57
CA SER A 485 7.32 2.29 -15.19
C SER A 485 7.74 3.48 -14.33
N GLY A 486 9.01 3.61 -13.97
CA GLY A 486 9.47 4.57 -12.98
C GLY A 486 9.30 6.04 -13.38
N PHE A 487 9.23 6.88 -12.39
CA PHE A 487 9.13 8.32 -12.55
C PHE A 487 10.43 8.95 -13.04
N PHE A 488 10.32 10.05 -13.77
CA PHE A 488 11.45 10.84 -14.21
C PHE A 488 11.14 12.35 -14.15
N ASP A 489 12.17 13.17 -14.14
CA ASP A 489 12.00 14.60 -14.25
C ASP A 489 11.86 15.02 -15.72
N SER A 490 10.75 15.64 -16.05
CA SER A 490 10.46 16.07 -17.42
C SER A 490 11.40 17.19 -17.92
N ASN A 491 12.05 17.93 -17.00
CA ASN A 491 12.93 19.06 -17.33
C ASN A 491 14.35 18.61 -17.63
N ASP A 492 14.90 17.70 -16.83
CA ASP A 492 16.30 17.25 -16.94
C ASP A 492 16.47 15.83 -17.49
N GLY A 493 15.36 15.08 -17.63
CA GLY A 493 15.38 13.71 -18.16
C GLY A 493 16.04 12.72 -17.21
N ILE A 494 16.06 12.98 -15.88
CA ILE A 494 16.68 12.09 -14.90
C ILE A 494 15.64 11.20 -14.25
N SER A 495 15.99 9.91 -14.10
CA SER A 495 15.17 8.95 -13.35
C SER A 495 15.02 9.36 -11.88
N ARG A 496 13.85 9.12 -11.33
CA ARG A 496 13.56 9.27 -9.91
C ARG A 496 13.65 7.90 -9.23
N GLY A 497 14.74 7.68 -8.51
CA GLY A 497 14.99 6.43 -7.79
C GLY A 497 15.87 5.43 -8.56
N TYR A 498 15.95 4.20 -8.09
CA TYR A 498 16.91 3.21 -8.58
C TYR A 498 16.37 2.41 -9.76
N HIS A 499 17.32 1.98 -10.62
CA HIS A 499 17.05 1.10 -11.74
C HIS A 499 18.13 0.00 -11.78
N VAL A 500 17.69 -1.26 -11.72
CA VAL A 500 18.57 -2.45 -11.84
C VAL A 500 18.07 -3.26 -13.02
N GLU A 501 18.96 -3.63 -13.94
CA GLU A 501 18.67 -4.43 -15.12
C GLU A 501 19.63 -5.63 -15.17
N GLU A 502 19.07 -6.82 -15.25
CA GLU A 502 19.82 -8.11 -15.27
C GLU A 502 20.84 -8.23 -14.11
N GLY A 503 20.47 -7.70 -12.97
CA GLY A 503 21.30 -7.65 -11.77
C GLY A 503 22.23 -6.44 -11.68
N GLU A 504 22.48 -5.74 -12.77
CA GLU A 504 23.40 -4.59 -12.78
C GLU A 504 22.72 -3.31 -12.31
N PRO A 505 23.35 -2.54 -11.41
CA PRO A 505 22.85 -1.23 -11.03
C PRO A 505 23.06 -0.22 -12.18
N VAL A 506 22.00 0.10 -12.92
CA VAL A 506 22.03 1.03 -14.06
C VAL A 506 21.98 2.49 -13.61
N TYR A 507 21.12 2.78 -12.63
CA TYR A 507 20.99 4.12 -12.05
C TYR A 507 20.72 4.03 -10.55
N VAL A 508 21.52 4.74 -9.79
CA VAL A 508 21.34 4.90 -8.34
C VAL A 508 21.65 6.33 -7.97
N ASN A 509 20.70 7.01 -7.37
CA ASN A 509 20.94 8.34 -6.80
C ASN A 509 21.06 8.29 -5.28
N ASN A 510 21.82 9.21 -4.71
CA ASN A 510 21.99 9.28 -3.26
C ASN A 510 20.77 9.93 -2.60
N PRO A 511 20.02 9.19 -1.74
CA PRO A 511 18.87 9.73 -1.05
C PRO A 511 19.19 10.89 -0.09
N ALA A 512 20.40 10.97 0.42
CA ALA A 512 20.81 12.03 1.35
C ALA A 512 20.91 13.43 0.69
N VAL A 513 20.94 13.49 -0.63
CA VAL A 513 21.20 14.73 -1.39
C VAL A 513 19.96 15.30 -2.07
N SER A 514 18.95 14.51 -2.34
CA SER A 514 17.70 15.00 -2.93
C SER A 514 16.53 14.78 -1.98
N GLY A 515 16.08 15.82 -1.30
CA GLY A 515 14.88 15.80 -0.47
C GLY A 515 13.59 15.34 -1.19
N ALA A 516 13.67 15.10 -2.51
CA ALA A 516 12.59 14.59 -3.35
C ALA A 516 12.45 13.05 -3.34
N LEU A 517 13.37 12.30 -2.72
CA LEU A 517 13.43 10.83 -2.86
C LEU A 517 12.65 10.05 -1.83
N VAL A 518 12.14 10.67 -0.79
CA VAL A 518 11.33 9.98 0.25
C VAL A 518 10.13 9.27 -0.39
N ASN A 519 9.54 9.86 -1.43
CA ASN A 519 8.38 9.32 -2.13
C ASN A 519 8.72 8.18 -3.12
N HIS A 520 10.01 8.02 -3.51
CA HIS A 520 10.48 6.97 -4.43
C HIS A 520 11.23 5.83 -3.71
N ALA A 521 10.94 5.65 -2.43
CA ALA A 521 11.55 4.61 -1.61
C ALA A 521 11.06 3.19 -1.95
N TRP A 522 10.03 3.05 -2.77
CA TRP A 522 9.38 1.79 -3.14
C TRP A 522 9.86 1.29 -4.49
N ALA A 523 9.67 0.00 -4.76
CA ALA A 523 10.02 -0.60 -6.04
C ALA A 523 9.18 -1.85 -6.35
N LEU A 524 9.00 -2.14 -7.65
CA LEU A 524 8.79 -3.50 -8.13
C LEU A 524 10.17 -4.12 -8.34
N THR A 525 10.41 -5.26 -7.72
CA THR A 525 11.65 -6.03 -7.81
C THR A 525 11.34 -7.45 -8.24
N VAL A 526 12.08 -7.97 -9.21
CA VAL A 526 12.06 -9.37 -9.62
C VAL A 526 13.40 -9.99 -9.21
N PHE A 527 13.34 -11.11 -8.50
CA PHE A 527 14.51 -11.83 -8.03
C PHE A 527 14.92 -12.93 -9.03
N THR A 528 16.17 -13.37 -8.92
CA THR A 528 16.70 -14.45 -9.79
C THR A 528 16.06 -15.81 -9.53
N ASP A 529 15.37 -16.00 -8.41
CA ASP A 529 14.62 -17.20 -8.07
C ASP A 529 13.23 -17.28 -8.74
N GLY A 530 12.87 -16.32 -9.60
CA GLY A 530 11.60 -16.26 -10.30
C GLY A 530 10.44 -15.75 -9.42
N THR A 531 10.75 -15.05 -8.35
CA THR A 531 9.73 -14.34 -7.53
C THR A 531 9.82 -12.84 -7.69
N ALA A 532 8.76 -12.12 -7.34
CA ALA A 532 8.71 -10.66 -7.36
C ALA A 532 8.18 -10.10 -6.03
N ALA A 533 8.54 -8.85 -5.75
CA ALA A 533 8.02 -8.10 -4.61
C ALA A 533 7.78 -6.62 -4.96
N CYS A 534 6.69 -6.06 -4.44
CA CYS A 534 6.47 -4.62 -4.33
C CYS A 534 6.79 -4.19 -2.91
N GLY A 535 7.95 -3.54 -2.65
CA GLY A 535 8.41 -3.27 -1.31
C GLY A 535 9.29 -2.03 -1.18
N LYS A 536 9.61 -1.69 0.07
CA LYS A 536 10.53 -0.60 0.41
C LYS A 536 11.96 -1.09 0.26
N LYS A 537 12.74 -0.35 -0.51
CA LYS A 537 14.14 -0.68 -0.75
C LYS A 537 15.08 0.05 0.20
N SER A 538 16.17 -0.61 0.54
CA SER A 538 17.36 0.02 1.11
C SER A 538 18.61 -0.45 0.35
N LEU A 539 19.65 0.36 0.28
CA LEU A 539 20.87 0.06 -0.46
C LEU A 539 22.11 0.38 0.37
N SER A 540 23.07 -0.54 0.32
CA SER A 540 24.45 -0.31 0.75
C SER A 540 25.37 -0.65 -0.41
N ALA A 541 26.12 0.33 -0.91
CA ALA A 541 27.08 0.14 -1.99
C ALA A 541 28.50 0.49 -1.49
N LYS A 542 29.46 -0.41 -1.74
CA LYS A 542 30.83 -0.32 -1.22
C LYS A 542 31.87 -0.51 -2.31
N LEU A 543 32.97 0.24 -2.19
CA LEU A 543 34.21 0.05 -2.91
C LEU A 543 35.33 -0.26 -1.91
N GLU A 544 36.04 -1.37 -2.07
CA GLU A 544 37.29 -1.63 -1.39
C GLU A 544 38.46 -1.30 -2.33
N ALA A 545 39.34 -0.40 -1.90
CA ALA A 545 40.46 0.08 -2.66
C ALA A 545 41.59 0.52 -1.73
N GLY A 546 42.86 0.22 -2.04
CA GLY A 546 44.01 0.64 -1.23
C GLY A 546 43.94 0.14 0.22
N GLY A 547 43.33 -1.02 0.49
CA GLY A 547 43.16 -1.58 1.82
C GLY A 547 42.05 -0.92 2.68
N GLN A 548 41.27 -0.03 2.13
CA GLN A 548 40.19 0.70 2.80
C GLN A 548 38.84 0.42 2.13
N SER A 549 37.75 0.57 2.88
CA SER A 549 36.38 0.44 2.39
C SER A 549 35.70 1.83 2.34
N TYR A 550 35.10 2.14 1.21
CA TYR A 550 34.43 3.40 0.93
C TYR A 550 32.99 3.18 0.49
N ALA A 551 32.10 4.09 0.85
CA ALA A 551 30.73 4.06 0.36
C ALA A 551 30.66 4.61 -1.08
N ILE A 552 29.97 3.88 -1.99
CA ILE A 552 29.60 4.40 -3.30
C ILE A 552 28.31 5.20 -3.14
N SER A 553 28.36 6.48 -3.53
CA SER A 553 27.25 7.42 -3.31
C SER A 553 26.18 7.36 -4.39
N SER A 554 26.57 7.08 -5.63
CA SER A 554 25.65 7.02 -6.77
C SER A 554 26.21 6.17 -7.90
N VAL A 555 25.33 5.76 -8.83
CA VAL A 555 25.68 5.10 -10.09
C VAL A 555 25.07 5.90 -11.23
N ASN A 556 25.90 6.30 -12.19
CA ASN A 556 25.50 7.03 -13.39
C ASN A 556 24.68 8.30 -13.10
N ASP A 557 24.91 8.92 -11.94
CA ASP A 557 24.29 10.19 -11.56
C ASP A 557 25.26 11.36 -11.70
N THR A 558 24.75 12.56 -11.67
CA THR A 558 25.56 13.75 -11.84
C THR A 558 26.29 14.15 -10.55
N ILE A 559 27.56 14.49 -10.68
CA ILE A 559 28.38 15.00 -9.57
C ILE A 559 27.78 16.31 -9.00
N LEU A 560 27.13 17.12 -9.83
CA LEU A 560 26.53 18.39 -9.40
C LEU A 560 25.45 18.26 -8.34
N ARG A 561 24.71 17.17 -8.32
CA ARG A 561 23.69 16.92 -7.29
C ARG A 561 24.29 16.60 -5.92
N HIS A 562 25.59 16.28 -5.89
CA HIS A 562 26.29 15.88 -4.68
C HIS A 562 27.27 16.94 -4.15
N ALA A 563 27.18 18.16 -4.66
CA ALA A 563 28.11 19.26 -4.38
C ALA A 563 28.17 19.68 -2.90
N SER A 564 27.15 19.43 -2.13
CA SER A 564 27.08 19.75 -0.70
C SER A 564 27.57 18.62 0.22
N ALA A 565 27.85 17.46 -0.33
CA ALA A 565 28.24 16.29 0.44
C ALA A 565 29.75 16.10 0.36
N ALA A 566 30.40 16.04 1.49
CA ALA A 566 31.87 15.86 1.65
C ALA A 566 32.34 14.48 1.17
N TYR A 567 31.67 13.87 0.17
CA TYR A 567 31.92 12.52 -0.26
C TYR A 567 32.01 12.50 -1.74
N ALA A 568 32.75 11.78 -2.22
CA ALA A 568 32.28 10.55 -2.32
C ALA A 568 32.73 9.96 -3.62
N ILE A 569 32.35 8.78 -3.71
CA ILE A 569 32.62 8.00 -4.90
C ILE A 569 31.35 7.93 -5.72
N ASN A 570 31.38 8.49 -6.92
CA ASN A 570 30.34 8.31 -7.92
C ASN A 570 30.83 7.27 -8.92
N MET A 571 30.11 6.17 -9.05
CA MET A 571 30.43 5.11 -9.99
C MET A 571 29.80 5.40 -11.36
N TYR A 572 30.53 5.13 -12.41
CA TYR A 572 30.06 5.23 -13.80
C TYR A 572 30.25 3.95 -14.57
N THR A 573 29.32 3.67 -15.45
CA THR A 573 29.41 2.58 -16.45
C THR A 573 29.31 3.16 -17.86
N CYS A 574 29.53 2.36 -18.90
CA CYS A 574 29.37 2.79 -20.29
C CYS A 574 27.92 3.23 -20.64
N ARG A 575 26.94 2.92 -19.77
CA ARG A 575 25.56 3.39 -19.92
C ARG A 575 25.36 4.87 -19.58
N TYR A 576 26.31 5.50 -18.88
CA TYR A 576 26.27 6.93 -18.65
C TYR A 576 26.66 7.67 -19.94
N LYS A 577 25.72 8.44 -20.50
CA LYS A 577 26.01 9.21 -21.72
C LYS A 577 26.93 10.38 -21.44
N GLN A 578 28.19 10.17 -21.67
CA GLN A 578 29.13 11.25 -21.88
C GLN A 578 28.86 11.85 -23.25
N VAL A 579 28.46 13.15 -23.31
CA VAL A 579 28.20 13.81 -24.59
C VAL A 579 29.51 13.86 -25.36
N PRO A 580 29.71 13.08 -26.46
CA PRO A 580 30.91 13.26 -27.30
C PRO A 580 30.77 14.60 -27.99
N HIS A 581 31.85 15.40 -27.95
CA HIS A 581 32.03 16.52 -28.83
C HIS A 581 31.00 17.67 -28.79
N SER A 582 30.68 18.22 -27.66
CA SER A 582 30.45 19.67 -27.66
C SER A 582 31.75 20.33 -27.19
N SER A 583 32.09 21.44 -27.75
CA SER A 583 33.18 22.33 -27.28
C SER A 583 33.03 22.77 -25.81
N LYS A 584 32.11 22.14 -25.08
CA LYS A 584 31.84 22.31 -23.65
C LYS A 584 32.15 20.98 -22.98
N PRO A 585 33.16 20.90 -22.10
CA PRO A 585 33.48 19.70 -21.34
C PRO A 585 32.20 19.25 -20.61
N ALA A 586 31.95 17.92 -20.60
CA ALA A 586 30.80 17.30 -19.96
C ALA A 586 30.66 17.67 -18.48
N ILE A 587 31.70 18.18 -17.87
CA ILE A 587 31.78 18.66 -16.49
C ILE A 587 32.29 20.08 -16.45
N LYS A 588 31.50 21.04 -16.92
CA LYS A 588 31.70 22.44 -16.53
C LYS A 588 31.10 22.69 -15.15
N ASN A 589 31.78 22.16 -14.13
CA ASN A 589 31.40 22.42 -12.76
C ASN A 589 32.59 23.00 -11.99
N PRO A 590 32.42 24.14 -11.29
CA PRO A 590 33.43 24.66 -10.39
C PRO A 590 33.86 23.66 -9.30
N LEU A 591 33.05 22.62 -9.01
CA LEU A 591 33.39 21.53 -8.10
C LEU A 591 34.22 20.41 -8.75
N ALA A 592 34.34 20.40 -10.07
CA ALA A 592 35.20 19.43 -10.79
C ALA A 592 36.69 19.72 -10.60
N LYS A 593 37.07 20.80 -9.87
CA LYS A 593 38.46 21.22 -9.69
C LYS A 593 39.30 20.24 -8.86
N ASP A 594 38.66 19.33 -8.12
CA ASP A 594 39.33 18.44 -7.16
C ASP A 594 38.91 16.97 -7.33
N LEU A 595 38.72 16.52 -8.58
CA LEU A 595 38.29 15.17 -8.88
C LEU A 595 39.45 14.28 -9.30
N LEU A 596 39.56 13.14 -8.63
CA LEU A 596 40.29 11.98 -9.12
C LEU A 596 39.30 11.07 -9.90
N TYR A 597 39.71 10.70 -11.14
CA TYR A 597 39.02 9.63 -11.87
C TYR A 597 39.82 8.34 -11.84
N VAL A 598 39.21 7.26 -11.44
CA VAL A 598 39.78 5.92 -11.49
C VAL A 598 39.00 5.13 -12.53
N VAL A 599 39.70 4.54 -13.51
CA VAL A 599 39.12 3.61 -14.50
C VAL A 599 39.66 2.21 -14.21
N ALA A 600 38.74 1.28 -14.06
CA ALA A 600 39.07 -0.13 -13.80
C ALA A 600 38.32 -1.03 -14.79
N ARG A 601 38.79 -2.27 -14.96
CA ARG A 601 38.16 -3.29 -15.78
C ARG A 601 37.78 -4.48 -14.91
N TYR A 602 36.53 -4.90 -14.98
CA TYR A 602 36.04 -6.09 -14.30
C TYR A 602 36.82 -7.33 -14.75
N LYS A 603 37.13 -8.22 -13.80
CA LYS A 603 37.80 -9.50 -14.07
C LYS A 603 36.80 -10.54 -14.57
N ASP A 604 35.66 -10.67 -13.88
CA ASP A 604 34.66 -11.74 -14.12
C ASP A 604 33.27 -11.18 -14.50
N GLY A 605 33.22 -9.94 -15.02
CA GLY A 605 31.99 -9.26 -15.41
C GLY A 605 31.51 -8.20 -14.42
N PRO A 606 30.49 -7.42 -14.79
CA PRO A 606 29.96 -6.31 -13.99
C PRO A 606 29.46 -6.74 -12.62
N VAL A 607 29.52 -5.81 -11.65
CA VAL A 607 28.95 -6.03 -10.33
C VAL A 607 27.44 -6.23 -10.42
N LYS A 608 26.93 -7.23 -9.73
CA LYS A 608 25.50 -7.51 -9.63
C LYS A 608 25.02 -7.35 -8.19
N VAL A 609 23.80 -6.85 -8.05
CA VAL A 609 23.18 -6.60 -6.74
C VAL A 609 22.92 -7.93 -6.01
N ASN A 610 23.36 -8.00 -4.74
CA ASN A 610 23.19 -9.16 -3.84
C ASN A 610 23.92 -10.45 -4.33
N THR A 611 24.97 -10.33 -5.11
CA THR A 611 25.75 -11.49 -5.56
C THR A 611 27.15 -11.56 -4.95
N GLY A 612 27.46 -10.66 -4.00
CA GLY A 612 28.78 -10.61 -3.38
C GLY A 612 29.71 -9.56 -3.99
N TRP A 613 31.01 -9.81 -3.87
CA TRP A 613 32.05 -8.91 -4.37
C TRP A 613 32.38 -9.17 -5.86
N ALA A 614 32.39 -8.12 -6.65
CA ALA A 614 32.98 -8.12 -7.99
C ALA A 614 34.37 -7.49 -7.92
N GLU A 615 35.34 -8.07 -8.63
CA GLU A 615 36.70 -7.57 -8.71
C GLU A 615 36.93 -6.83 -10.03
N ALA A 616 37.68 -5.72 -9.93
CA ALA A 616 38.12 -4.99 -11.10
C ALA A 616 39.58 -4.57 -10.94
N GLU A 617 40.35 -4.65 -12.03
CA GLU A 617 41.74 -4.21 -12.09
C GLU A 617 41.80 -2.74 -12.51
N VAL A 618 42.45 -1.92 -11.72
CA VAL A 618 42.69 -0.51 -12.04
C VAL A 618 43.53 -0.37 -13.31
N LYS A 619 43.02 0.31 -14.30
CA LYS A 619 43.70 0.58 -15.57
C LYS A 619 44.42 1.91 -15.54
N ASN A 620 43.75 2.97 -15.09
CA ASN A 620 44.34 4.30 -15.03
C ASN A 620 43.77 5.12 -13.87
N LEU A 621 44.57 6.02 -13.36
CA LEU A 621 44.19 7.11 -12.47
C LEU A 621 44.44 8.45 -13.19
N TYR A 622 43.42 9.30 -13.25
CA TYR A 622 43.49 10.64 -13.84
C TYR A 622 43.31 11.65 -12.72
N ASP A 623 44.43 12.25 -12.32
CA ASP A 623 44.43 13.18 -11.21
C ASP A 623 44.04 14.60 -11.71
N GLY A 624 42.83 15.01 -11.35
CA GLY A 624 42.31 16.37 -11.54
C GLY A 624 42.33 17.19 -10.26
N THR A 625 42.87 16.64 -9.16
CA THR A 625 43.03 17.38 -7.91
C THR A 625 44.07 18.47 -8.07
N GLY A 626 43.73 19.71 -7.74
CA GLY A 626 44.65 20.87 -7.97
C GLY A 626 44.58 21.45 -9.38
N THR A 627 44.65 20.64 -10.44
CA THR A 627 44.51 21.11 -11.84
C THR A 627 43.41 20.32 -12.53
N PRO A 628 42.25 20.97 -12.86
CA PRO A 628 41.16 20.28 -13.50
C PRO A 628 41.55 19.63 -14.83
N LEU A 629 41.07 18.38 -15.04
CA LEU A 629 41.23 17.70 -16.32
C LEU A 629 40.49 18.47 -17.43
N SER A 630 41.01 18.46 -18.62
CA SER A 630 40.37 19.06 -19.81
C SER A 630 39.09 18.29 -20.23
N ALA A 631 39.05 17.00 -19.96
CA ALA A 631 37.90 16.12 -20.20
C ALA A 631 37.89 14.96 -19.21
N ALA A 632 36.70 14.46 -18.85
CA ALA A 632 36.55 13.20 -18.10
C ALA A 632 36.95 12.00 -18.99
N PRO A 633 37.55 10.95 -18.40
CA PRO A 633 37.89 9.74 -19.15
C PRO A 633 36.62 9.06 -19.65
N TYR A 634 36.67 8.42 -20.81
CA TYR A 634 35.60 7.68 -21.40
C TYR A 634 35.69 6.19 -21.02
N LEU A 635 34.55 5.60 -20.77
CA LEU A 635 34.39 4.15 -20.67
C LEU A 635 33.92 3.64 -22.04
N THR A 636 34.67 2.72 -22.60
CA THR A 636 34.50 2.24 -23.99
C THR A 636 33.81 0.89 -24.08
N SER A 637 33.64 0.21 -22.96
CA SER A 637 33.15 -1.16 -22.89
C SER A 637 32.32 -1.39 -21.63
N ALA A 638 31.35 -2.30 -21.71
CA ALA A 638 30.60 -2.80 -20.56
C ALA A 638 31.49 -3.50 -19.50
N SER A 639 32.70 -3.94 -19.90
CA SER A 639 33.68 -4.49 -18.96
C SER A 639 34.43 -3.42 -18.16
N GLU A 640 34.22 -2.14 -18.41
CA GLU A 640 34.89 -1.04 -17.71
C GLU A 640 33.96 -0.35 -16.71
N VAL A 641 34.54 0.08 -15.61
CA VAL A 641 33.90 0.87 -14.56
C VAL A 641 34.77 2.07 -14.22
N GLY A 642 34.14 3.22 -14.02
CA GLY A 642 34.81 4.46 -13.63
C GLY A 642 34.33 4.95 -12.28
N PHE A 643 35.22 5.60 -11.55
CA PHE A 643 34.90 6.27 -10.29
C PHE A 643 35.36 7.73 -10.37
N ALA A 644 34.46 8.65 -10.07
CA ALA A 644 34.82 10.02 -9.81
C ALA A 644 34.81 10.24 -8.30
N VAL A 645 35.95 10.71 -7.77
CA VAL A 645 36.20 10.80 -6.34
C VAL A 645 36.68 12.20 -5.98
N SER A 646 36.18 12.75 -4.87
CA SER A 646 36.53 14.12 -4.44
C SER A 646 37.12 14.16 -3.02
N GLY A 647 37.74 15.30 -2.68
CA GLY A 647 38.18 15.63 -1.33
C GLY A 647 39.23 14.69 -0.73
N ALA A 648 39.16 14.48 0.57
CA ALA A 648 40.09 13.62 1.31
C ALA A 648 40.14 12.17 0.79
N THR A 649 39.03 11.64 0.29
CA THR A 649 38.99 10.30 -0.30
C THR A 649 39.83 10.22 -1.58
N ALA A 650 39.80 11.26 -2.42
CA ALA A 650 40.68 11.33 -3.61
C ALA A 650 42.15 11.31 -3.24
N GLN A 651 42.58 12.07 -2.23
CA GLN A 651 43.95 12.09 -1.75
C GLN A 651 44.39 10.73 -1.17
N ALA A 652 43.50 10.07 -0.40
CA ALA A 652 43.76 8.73 0.15
C ALA A 652 43.95 7.67 -0.95
N LEU A 653 43.13 7.71 -1.99
CA LEU A 653 43.25 6.81 -3.13
C LEU A 653 44.49 7.08 -3.97
N LEU A 654 44.85 8.36 -4.21
CA LEU A 654 46.10 8.71 -4.91
C LEU A 654 47.34 8.23 -4.16
N ALA A 655 47.31 8.24 -2.83
CA ALA A 655 48.40 7.74 -2.01
C ALA A 655 48.56 6.21 -2.06
N SER A 656 47.45 5.48 -2.15
CA SER A 656 47.39 4.04 -1.90
C SER A 656 47.13 3.18 -3.14
N LEU A 657 46.63 3.76 -4.26
CA LEU A 657 46.17 3.01 -5.42
C LEU A 657 47.05 3.26 -6.64
N ARG A 658 47.33 2.23 -7.42
CA ARG A 658 48.10 2.25 -8.66
C ARG A 658 47.44 1.46 -9.77
N ALA A 659 47.82 1.73 -11.03
CA ALA A 659 47.44 0.86 -12.15
C ALA A 659 47.95 -0.59 -11.90
N GLY A 660 47.11 -1.57 -12.18
CA GLY A 660 47.32 -2.99 -11.87
C GLY A 660 46.75 -3.46 -10.53
N ASP A 661 46.43 -2.54 -9.62
CA ASP A 661 45.81 -2.93 -8.34
C ASP A 661 44.38 -3.46 -8.55
N THR A 662 43.97 -4.31 -7.63
CA THR A 662 42.60 -4.83 -7.62
C THR A 662 41.72 -3.99 -6.67
N VAL A 663 40.58 -3.56 -7.17
CA VAL A 663 39.49 -2.97 -6.39
C VAL A 663 38.31 -3.94 -6.37
N ARG A 664 37.50 -3.88 -5.32
CA ARG A 664 36.33 -4.76 -5.14
C ARG A 664 35.10 -3.91 -4.92
N LEU A 665 34.01 -4.30 -5.58
CA LEU A 665 32.70 -3.63 -5.52
C LEU A 665 31.66 -4.57 -4.97
N ARG A 666 30.74 -4.03 -4.15
CA ARG A 666 29.62 -4.76 -3.63
C ARG A 666 28.39 -3.87 -3.51
N PHE A 667 27.25 -4.38 -3.98
CA PHE A 667 25.94 -3.75 -3.86
C PHE A 667 25.01 -4.70 -3.12
N ASP A 668 24.59 -4.30 -1.92
CA ASP A 668 23.61 -5.03 -1.13
C ASP A 668 22.32 -4.20 -1.06
N MET A 669 21.23 -4.78 -1.52
CA MET A 669 19.91 -4.15 -1.50
C MET A 669 18.92 -5.08 -0.79
N SER A 670 18.14 -4.53 0.14
CA SER A 670 17.02 -5.23 0.74
C SER A 670 15.69 -4.64 0.28
N ILE A 671 14.70 -5.50 0.15
CA ILE A 671 13.30 -5.15 -0.12
C ILE A 671 12.48 -5.59 1.08
N ASP A 672 11.94 -4.65 1.85
CA ASP A 672 11.29 -4.89 3.15
C ASP A 672 12.14 -5.72 4.14
N GLY A 673 13.47 -5.54 4.08
CA GLY A 673 14.43 -6.28 4.90
C GLY A 673 14.89 -7.63 4.31
N GLU A 674 14.25 -8.13 3.25
CA GLU A 674 14.66 -9.36 2.57
C GLU A 674 15.78 -9.07 1.57
N THR A 675 16.83 -9.90 1.60
CA THR A 675 18.00 -9.79 0.70
C THR A 675 18.11 -11.05 -0.14
N LYS A 676 17.79 -10.93 -1.41
CA LYS A 676 17.93 -11.98 -2.44
C LYS A 676 18.65 -11.41 -3.65
N PRO A 677 19.33 -12.23 -4.48
CA PRO A 677 19.85 -11.78 -5.78
C PRO A 677 18.73 -11.18 -6.62
N ILE A 678 18.95 -9.94 -7.07
CA ILE A 678 17.99 -9.19 -7.87
C ILE A 678 18.27 -9.43 -9.35
N PHE A 679 17.24 -9.80 -10.11
CA PHE A 679 17.30 -9.84 -11.56
C PHE A 679 17.00 -8.46 -12.16
N THR A 680 15.86 -7.86 -11.76
CA THR A 680 15.52 -6.52 -12.21
C THR A 680 14.75 -5.75 -11.15
N GLN A 681 14.88 -4.43 -11.17
CA GLN A 681 14.18 -3.56 -10.23
C GLN A 681 13.91 -2.20 -10.85
N ASN A 682 12.70 -1.71 -10.67
CA ASN A 682 12.30 -0.37 -11.07
C ASN A 682 11.64 0.37 -9.91
N SER A 683 12.11 1.58 -9.66
CA SER A 683 11.56 2.40 -8.58
C SER A 683 10.13 2.82 -8.85
N SER A 684 9.36 2.89 -7.79
CA SER A 684 7.97 3.31 -7.79
C SER A 684 7.70 4.28 -6.65
N MET A 685 6.53 4.88 -6.65
CA MET A 685 6.03 5.72 -5.57
C MET A 685 4.95 4.98 -4.81
N TYR A 686 4.82 5.27 -3.54
CA TYR A 686 3.75 4.83 -2.65
C TYR A 686 3.50 3.31 -2.66
N ARG A 687 3.42 2.72 -1.49
CA ARG A 687 2.86 1.39 -1.30
C ARG A 687 1.36 1.56 -1.08
N LEU A 688 0.55 1.15 -2.04
CA LEU A 688 -0.90 1.29 -2.00
C LEU A 688 -1.62 0.02 -1.54
N MET A 689 -0.91 -1.12 -1.51
CA MET A 689 -1.36 -2.37 -0.91
C MET A 689 -0.20 -3.04 -0.20
N GLU A 690 -0.42 -3.45 1.04
CA GLU A 690 0.56 -4.14 1.87
C GLU A 690 -0.06 -5.36 2.53
N ASN A 691 0.50 -6.54 2.24
CA ASN A 691 0.05 -7.81 2.81
C ASN A 691 -1.47 -8.03 2.68
N GLY A 692 -2.01 -7.75 1.49
CA GLY A 692 -3.43 -7.86 1.19
C GLY A 692 -4.31 -6.73 1.78
N SER A 693 -3.72 -5.82 2.54
CA SER A 693 -4.43 -4.72 3.19
C SER A 693 -4.21 -3.39 2.47
N ASP A 694 -5.13 -2.45 2.65
CA ASP A 694 -5.01 -1.09 2.10
C ASP A 694 -3.81 -0.37 2.73
N GLY A 695 -2.76 -0.22 1.94
CA GLY A 695 -1.53 0.52 2.27
C GLY A 695 -1.57 1.97 1.80
N SER A 696 -2.68 2.41 1.22
CA SER A 696 -2.81 3.72 0.60
C SER A 696 -2.78 4.89 1.59
N GLY A 697 -2.26 4.67 2.80
CA GLY A 697 -2.08 5.63 3.88
C GLY A 697 -2.16 7.07 3.44
N THR A 698 -2.51 7.98 4.27
CA THR A 698 -2.93 9.34 3.93
C THR A 698 -1.91 10.03 3.03
N PRO A 699 -2.33 10.51 1.88
CA PRO A 699 -1.49 11.38 1.09
C PRO A 699 -1.24 12.68 1.85
N ALA A 700 -0.05 13.23 1.70
CA ALA A 700 0.20 14.62 2.08
C ALA A 700 -0.86 15.51 1.41
N ALA A 701 -1.39 16.49 2.15
CA ALA A 701 -2.33 17.46 1.61
C ALA A 701 -1.79 18.07 0.31
N GLY A 702 -2.61 18.11 -0.74
CA GLY A 702 -2.22 18.60 -2.07
C GLY A 702 -1.65 17.54 -3.02
N ASN A 703 -1.65 16.26 -2.66
CA ASN A 703 -1.24 15.21 -3.58
C ASN A 703 -2.33 14.92 -4.60
N ASN A 704 -2.08 15.25 -5.88
CA ASN A 704 -3.00 15.04 -7.00
C ASN A 704 -3.48 13.59 -7.14
N LEU A 705 -2.72 12.61 -6.63
CA LEU A 705 -3.07 11.19 -6.65
C LEU A 705 -4.47 10.91 -6.06
N TYR A 706 -4.90 11.72 -5.09
CA TYR A 706 -6.16 11.48 -4.38
C TYR A 706 -7.25 12.50 -4.69
N THR A 707 -6.88 13.58 -5.39
CA THR A 707 -7.80 14.66 -5.71
C THR A 707 -8.26 14.65 -7.16
N THR A 708 -7.47 14.04 -8.06
CA THR A 708 -7.69 14.08 -9.51
C THR A 708 -7.80 12.67 -10.09
N TYR A 709 -8.74 12.46 -11.00
CA TYR A 709 -8.78 11.27 -11.84
C TYR A 709 -7.70 11.38 -12.90
N ASP A 710 -6.80 10.41 -12.92
CA ASP A 710 -5.71 10.36 -13.88
C ASP A 710 -5.56 8.96 -14.48
N PRO A 711 -5.00 8.83 -15.68
CA PRO A 711 -4.48 7.55 -16.15
C PRO A 711 -3.49 7.00 -15.13
N MET A 712 -3.60 5.74 -14.79
CA MET A 712 -2.78 5.12 -13.74
C MET A 712 -2.08 3.87 -14.27
N THR A 713 -0.82 3.74 -13.88
CA THR A 713 -0.01 2.56 -14.14
C THR A 713 0.54 2.01 -12.82
N PHE A 714 0.35 0.72 -12.58
CA PHE A 714 0.79 0.11 -11.34
C PHE A 714 1.05 -1.39 -11.45
N PRO A 715 2.07 -1.90 -10.77
CA PRO A 715 2.32 -3.32 -10.61
C PRO A 715 1.61 -3.86 -9.37
N VAL A 716 1.11 -5.08 -9.48
CA VAL A 716 0.52 -5.87 -8.39
C VAL A 716 1.22 -7.20 -8.32
N VAL A 717 1.54 -7.69 -7.14
CA VAL A 717 2.25 -8.95 -6.92
C VAL A 717 1.41 -9.86 -6.02
N SER A 718 1.32 -11.15 -6.36
CA SER A 718 0.66 -12.18 -5.56
C SER A 718 1.39 -12.46 -4.24
N GLN A 719 0.74 -13.14 -3.31
CA GLN A 719 1.30 -13.47 -1.99
C GLN A 719 2.56 -14.35 -2.09
N ASP A 720 2.60 -15.27 -3.04
CA ASP A 720 3.74 -16.15 -3.28
C ASP A 720 4.84 -15.53 -4.15
N GLY A 721 4.62 -14.29 -4.62
CA GLY A 721 5.53 -13.57 -5.49
C GLY A 721 5.64 -14.09 -6.93
N LYS A 722 4.85 -15.10 -7.33
CA LYS A 722 4.98 -15.74 -8.65
C LYS A 722 4.11 -15.12 -9.73
N THR A 723 3.00 -14.50 -9.35
CA THR A 723 2.14 -13.80 -10.30
C THR A 723 2.34 -12.30 -10.19
N VAL A 724 2.59 -11.66 -11.31
CA VAL A 724 2.65 -10.19 -11.42
C VAL A 724 1.56 -9.73 -12.38
N TRP A 725 0.74 -8.78 -11.95
CA TRP A 725 -0.13 -8.04 -12.84
C TRP A 725 0.47 -6.66 -13.09
N LEU A 726 0.67 -6.32 -14.35
CA LEU A 726 0.97 -4.96 -14.77
C LEU A 726 -0.32 -4.35 -15.27
N VAL A 727 -0.77 -3.31 -14.60
CA VAL A 727 -2.09 -2.69 -14.83
C VAL A 727 -1.93 -1.28 -15.36
N GLU A 728 -2.62 -0.99 -16.44
CA GLU A 728 -2.82 0.35 -16.97
C GLU A 728 -4.31 0.67 -17.00
N VAL A 729 -4.68 1.86 -16.57
CA VAL A 729 -6.05 2.37 -16.68
C VAL A 729 -6.04 3.69 -17.43
N ASP A 730 -6.72 3.72 -18.56
CA ASP A 730 -6.91 4.93 -19.36
C ASP A 730 -7.57 6.05 -18.56
N GLY A 731 -7.30 7.29 -18.89
CA GLY A 731 -7.89 8.43 -18.17
C GLY A 731 -7.86 9.74 -18.94
N ARG A 732 -8.42 10.79 -18.32
CA ARG A 732 -8.54 12.14 -18.89
C ARG A 732 -9.35 12.21 -20.21
N GLN A 733 -10.25 11.24 -20.44
CA GLN A 733 -11.00 11.11 -21.67
C GLN A 733 -12.50 10.98 -21.35
N ALA A 734 -13.19 12.12 -21.30
CA ALA A 734 -14.61 12.19 -20.97
C ALA A 734 -15.43 11.27 -21.88
N GLY A 735 -16.37 10.53 -21.29
CA GLY A 735 -17.24 9.58 -21.98
C GLY A 735 -16.58 8.25 -22.38
N TYR A 736 -15.24 8.14 -22.28
CA TYR A 736 -14.52 6.90 -22.56
C TYR A 736 -13.85 6.33 -21.30
N SER A 737 -12.92 7.06 -20.70
CA SER A 737 -12.25 6.66 -19.47
C SER A 737 -11.82 7.87 -18.65
N TYR A 738 -12.34 7.97 -17.44
CA TYR A 738 -11.98 9.08 -16.53
C TYR A 738 -10.63 8.88 -15.86
N GLY A 739 -10.21 7.63 -15.63
CA GLY A 739 -9.02 7.27 -14.87
C GLY A 739 -9.34 6.83 -13.44
N LEU A 740 -8.34 6.81 -12.58
CA LEU A 740 -8.44 6.39 -11.18
C LEU A 740 -7.90 7.45 -10.23
N LYS A 741 -8.39 7.43 -8.99
CA LYS A 741 -7.75 8.02 -7.82
C LYS A 741 -6.93 6.93 -7.09
N GLY A 742 -5.96 7.36 -6.27
CA GLY A 742 -5.00 6.45 -5.68
C GLY A 742 -5.60 5.31 -4.83
N TYR A 743 -6.68 5.59 -4.11
CA TYR A 743 -7.35 4.57 -3.28
C TYR A 743 -8.11 3.52 -4.08
N GLU A 744 -8.51 3.81 -5.32
CA GLU A 744 -9.25 2.88 -6.17
C GLU A 744 -8.33 1.79 -6.75
N MET A 745 -7.04 2.10 -6.92
CA MET A 745 -6.05 1.12 -7.34
C MET A 745 -5.97 -0.07 -6.38
N PHE A 746 -6.10 0.17 -5.07
CA PHE A 746 -6.14 -0.90 -4.07
C PHE A 746 -7.30 -1.88 -4.31
N ARG A 747 -8.51 -1.36 -4.58
CA ARG A 747 -9.69 -2.21 -4.83
C ARG A 747 -9.53 -3.07 -6.09
N ILE A 748 -8.95 -2.49 -7.14
CA ILE A 748 -8.63 -3.24 -8.37
C ILE A 748 -7.59 -4.32 -8.08
N ALA A 749 -6.51 -3.99 -7.37
CA ALA A 749 -5.47 -4.95 -7.01
C ALA A 749 -6.03 -6.10 -6.15
N GLN A 750 -6.89 -5.80 -5.19
CA GLN A 750 -7.57 -6.80 -4.36
C GLN A 750 -8.42 -7.75 -5.20
N LYS A 751 -9.19 -7.21 -6.15
CA LYS A 751 -10.06 -8.00 -7.04
C LYS A 751 -9.27 -8.87 -8.03
N LEU A 752 -8.05 -8.45 -8.40
CA LEU A 752 -7.10 -9.26 -9.19
C LEU A 752 -6.43 -10.38 -8.37
N GLY A 753 -6.58 -10.40 -7.04
CA GLY A 753 -5.91 -11.36 -6.16
C GLY A 753 -4.51 -10.89 -5.71
N GLY A 754 -4.26 -9.59 -5.73
CA GLY A 754 -3.00 -8.99 -5.31
C GLY A 754 -2.74 -9.11 -3.82
N TRP A 755 -1.46 -9.04 -3.46
CA TRP A 755 -0.97 -9.06 -2.08
C TRP A 755 -0.17 -7.79 -1.73
N ASN A 756 0.71 -7.36 -2.64
CA ASN A 756 1.45 -6.10 -2.52
C ASN A 756 1.35 -5.31 -3.82
N MET A 757 1.27 -3.99 -3.71
CA MET A 757 1.17 -3.09 -4.85
C MET A 757 1.87 -1.76 -4.57
N THR A 758 2.52 -1.23 -5.59
CA THR A 758 3.08 0.12 -5.62
C THR A 758 2.56 0.88 -6.86
N ARG A 759 2.92 2.16 -7.01
CA ARG A 759 2.50 2.97 -8.15
C ARG A 759 3.68 3.30 -9.07
N PHE A 760 3.52 3.09 -10.36
CA PHE A 760 4.40 3.62 -11.42
C PHE A 760 4.00 5.04 -11.86
N ASP A 761 4.72 5.60 -12.81
CA ASP A 761 4.39 6.90 -13.41
C ASP A 761 3.07 6.79 -14.17
N GLY A 762 2.20 7.77 -13.97
CA GLY A 762 0.86 7.83 -14.53
C GLY A 762 0.67 9.03 -15.46
N GLY A 763 -0.59 9.44 -15.60
CA GLY A 763 -0.95 10.58 -16.43
C GLY A 763 -0.61 10.34 -17.91
N GLY A 764 0.03 11.31 -18.57
CA GLY A 764 0.40 11.16 -19.99
C GLY A 764 1.48 10.10 -20.26
N SER A 765 2.15 9.57 -19.23
CA SER A 765 3.12 8.48 -19.36
C SER A 765 2.47 7.10 -19.46
N SER A 766 1.21 6.96 -19.03
CA SER A 766 0.50 5.67 -19.03
C SER A 766 0.40 5.09 -20.44
N CYS A 767 1.02 3.94 -20.63
CA CYS A 767 1.11 3.28 -21.93
C CYS A 767 1.36 1.78 -21.74
N MET A 768 0.62 0.95 -22.47
CA MET A 768 0.80 -0.49 -22.57
C MET A 768 0.93 -0.92 -24.03
N TRP A 769 1.93 -1.75 -24.31
CA TRP A 769 2.19 -2.27 -25.64
C TRP A 769 2.14 -3.80 -25.63
N VAL A 770 1.57 -4.39 -26.69
CA VAL A 770 1.43 -5.85 -26.85
C VAL A 770 1.82 -6.25 -28.26
N TYR A 771 2.59 -7.34 -28.36
CA TYR A 771 2.96 -7.97 -29.62
C TYR A 771 1.91 -8.97 -30.08
N ASP A 772 1.51 -8.87 -31.34
CA ASP A 772 0.64 -9.84 -31.99
C ASP A 772 1.48 -10.75 -32.91
N PRO A 773 1.67 -12.03 -32.56
CA PRO A 773 2.50 -12.93 -33.36
C PRO A 773 1.87 -13.23 -34.72
N VAL A 774 0.55 -13.14 -34.87
CA VAL A 774 -0.12 -13.38 -36.15
C VAL A 774 0.11 -12.21 -37.10
N ALA A 775 0.00 -10.98 -36.60
CA ALA A 775 0.30 -9.77 -37.39
C ALA A 775 1.80 -9.52 -37.54
N SER A 776 2.64 -10.25 -36.81
CA SER A 776 4.10 -10.05 -36.70
C SER A 776 4.48 -8.61 -36.36
N SER A 777 3.64 -7.95 -35.59
CA SER A 777 3.81 -6.55 -35.17
C SER A 777 3.27 -6.32 -33.77
N GLY A 778 3.73 -5.27 -33.12
CA GLY A 778 3.21 -4.85 -31.83
C GLY A 778 2.59 -3.48 -31.89
N LYS A 779 1.66 -3.22 -31.00
CA LYS A 779 0.97 -1.94 -30.91
C LYS A 779 0.68 -1.54 -29.48
N THR A 780 0.53 -0.24 -29.26
CA THR A 780 -0.08 0.30 -28.04
C THR A 780 -1.54 -0.10 -27.98
N VAL A 781 -1.93 -0.73 -26.89
CA VAL A 781 -3.29 -1.29 -26.74
C VAL A 781 -4.22 -0.38 -25.96
N ASN A 782 -3.70 0.50 -25.13
CA ASN A 782 -4.45 1.50 -24.40
C ASN A 782 -4.61 2.80 -25.22
N ARG A 783 -5.55 3.65 -24.81
CA ARG A 783 -5.75 4.96 -25.41
C ARG A 783 -4.99 6.02 -24.62
N VAL A 784 -3.79 6.37 -25.10
CA VAL A 784 -2.93 7.34 -24.43
C VAL A 784 -3.58 8.71 -24.28
N SER A 785 -3.34 9.39 -23.16
CA SER A 785 -4.00 10.66 -22.84
C SER A 785 -3.31 11.89 -23.43
N ASP A 786 -2.07 11.79 -23.87
CA ASP A 786 -1.35 12.90 -24.49
C ASP A 786 -1.81 13.10 -25.95
N SER A 787 -2.12 14.33 -26.32
CA SER A 787 -2.62 14.67 -27.65
C SER A 787 -1.65 14.39 -28.81
N LYS A 788 -0.35 14.20 -28.48
CA LYS A 788 0.71 13.88 -29.46
C LYS A 788 1.00 12.38 -29.60
N GLY A 789 0.23 11.53 -28.95
CA GLY A 789 0.45 10.09 -28.90
C GLY A 789 1.29 9.64 -27.69
N GLU A 790 2.00 8.51 -27.79
CA GLU A 790 2.82 7.99 -26.71
C GLU A 790 3.84 9.01 -26.22
N ARG A 791 3.93 9.17 -24.90
CA ARG A 791 4.98 9.97 -24.28
C ARG A 791 6.28 9.20 -24.27
N SER A 792 7.36 9.84 -24.72
CA SER A 792 8.70 9.31 -24.53
C SER A 792 9.08 9.38 -23.04
N CYS A 793 9.34 8.24 -22.42
CA CYS A 793 9.74 8.04 -21.03
C CYS A 793 11.19 7.54 -20.93
N LEU A 794 11.68 7.27 -19.71
CA LEU A 794 13.05 6.80 -19.49
C LEU A 794 13.14 5.31 -19.22
N ASN A 795 12.15 4.72 -18.59
CA ASN A 795 12.23 3.34 -18.16
C ASN A 795 10.88 2.63 -18.25
N TYR A 796 10.96 1.33 -18.48
CA TYR A 796 9.85 0.47 -18.84
C TYR A 796 9.99 -0.90 -18.18
N MET A 797 8.87 -1.56 -17.92
CA MET A 797 8.85 -3.00 -17.63
C MET A 797 8.46 -3.74 -18.90
N LEU A 798 9.21 -4.76 -19.23
CA LEU A 798 9.02 -5.57 -20.44
C LEU A 798 8.82 -7.04 -20.07
N VAL A 799 7.91 -7.69 -20.77
CA VAL A 799 7.71 -9.15 -20.73
C VAL A 799 8.38 -9.76 -21.94
N ARG A 800 9.35 -10.64 -21.71
CA ARG A 800 10.05 -11.35 -22.79
C ARG A 800 10.02 -12.87 -22.60
N LEU A 801 10.21 -13.62 -23.70
CA LEU A 801 10.51 -15.03 -23.63
C LEU A 801 12.03 -15.24 -23.65
N LYS A 802 12.50 -16.19 -22.81
CA LYS A 802 13.90 -16.66 -22.77
C LYS A 802 14.26 -17.47 -24.00
#